data_8953dfe049b2017e237b51458cecee29
#
_entry.id   8953dfe049b2017e237b51458cecee29
#
_cell.length_a   1.000
_cell.length_b   1.000
_cell.length_c   1.000
_cell.angle_alpha   90.00
_cell.angle_beta   90.00
_cell.angle_gamma   90.00
#
_symmetry.space_group_name_H-M   'P 1'
#
loop_
_entity.id
_entity.type
_entity.pdbx_description
1 polymer ?
#
loop_
_entity_poly.entity_id
_entity_poly.type
_entity_poly.pdbx_seq_one_letter_code
_entity_poly.pdbx_strand_id
1 'polypeptide(L)'
;RSSDLTLPAGDYYLRGYSNWMLNEGPEFFYSRNLKIGNSIDNTILSNIKYQQEDDTHYTAKVKFTSNTQEVFKNTAIRYRFIVNGKIKDKGRKKTDENGLISISLPDLKPTAARSIEVEFDDPQYIYKKTFYLPAFTNDFDVTFFPEGGALLAVQHQNIAFKAQGADGFSKEIEGFLLDSQGDTLTSFHSEHKGMGIFTLNPSNGSSYYVMATSSDGVTKRFDLPAIEQKGITLSISHYKQEIRYEIQKTEATEWPQKLFLIAHTRGKLSILQPINPTRTFGKMNDSLFTEGITHFMLIDQQGNALSERLVFVPDRKTPQWQITPDRPTYEKREKVSLNISIKDDKGNPVNGSFSVSITNRKSIQPDSLADNIVSNLLLTSDLKGYVEDPGFYFLRQDARTLRSLDFLMMTHGWRRYKFDNVLRAPSLNFTNYIEKGQTISGRIKGFFGGNVKKGPIVLLAPKQNIIATTTTDEKGEFIVNTSFRDSTTFLIQARTKRGFAGVDIEIEKPEYPVAFHKSPFRDGAATFMEDYLLNTRDQYYMEGGMRVYNLKEVLITGNRKKPSSTSIYTGGINTYTVEGEQLEKYGAHTAFDAVMRLPGVSVMNGNEIHIRNNPQQPVIVIDDVVYEDDNEILTTLQASDMSSLSLLRGADAAILGSRGAAGAIVITLKDGRDLPARPAQGIITYSPLGYSDSVEFYHPTYDTPEKKDARRSDLRSTIYWNPALQLDEEGNAIIEYYTPDSTAPEDIIIEGIDENGKVYRLTQTINK
;
A
#
# COMPACT_ATOMS: atom_id res chain seq x y z
N ARG A 1 -7.23 12.08 -0.78
CA ARG A 1 -6.58 13.42 -0.86
C ARG A 1 -5.42 13.40 -1.86
N SER A 2 -5.66 12.92 -3.08
CA SER A 2 -4.61 12.89 -4.11
C SER A 2 -4.38 14.25 -4.79
N SER A 3 -5.32 15.19 -4.69
CA SER A 3 -5.21 16.49 -5.34
C SER A 3 -4.33 17.52 -4.62
N ASP A 4 -4.07 17.35 -3.31
CA ASP A 4 -3.38 18.36 -2.51
C ASP A 4 -2.03 17.88 -1.95
N LEU A 5 -1.67 16.61 -2.17
CA LEU A 5 -0.37 16.06 -1.76
C LEU A 5 0.51 15.86 -3.00
N THR A 6 1.36 16.84 -3.27
CA THR A 6 2.53 16.62 -4.11
C THR A 6 3.47 15.68 -3.36
N LEU A 7 3.51 14.40 -3.77
CA LEU A 7 4.48 13.47 -3.23
C LEU A 7 5.87 13.86 -3.77
N PRO A 8 6.87 14.09 -2.91
CA PRO A 8 8.23 14.35 -3.36
C PRO A 8 8.77 13.18 -4.19
N ALA A 9 9.75 13.43 -5.04
CA ALA A 9 10.48 12.37 -5.70
C ALA A 9 11.16 11.46 -4.66
N GLY A 10 11.07 10.14 -4.84
CA GLY A 10 11.65 9.17 -3.91
C GLY A 10 11.07 7.76 -4.07
N ASP A 11 11.52 6.88 -3.18
CA ASP A 11 11.03 5.51 -3.11
C ASP A 11 9.88 5.44 -2.10
N TYR A 12 8.78 4.82 -2.53
CA TYR A 12 7.56 4.69 -1.75
C TYR A 12 7.17 3.22 -1.62
N TYR A 13 6.51 2.91 -0.53
CA TYR A 13 6.00 1.59 -0.26
C TYR A 13 4.47 1.61 -0.25
N LEU A 14 3.86 1.10 -1.33
CA LEU A 14 2.42 0.96 -1.43
C LEU A 14 1.96 -0.28 -0.68
N ARG A 15 0.94 -0.13 0.16
CA ARG A 15 0.26 -1.25 0.82
C ARG A 15 -1.23 -1.23 0.51
N GLY A 16 -1.78 -2.41 0.20
CA GLY A 16 -3.21 -2.62 0.04
C GLY A 16 -3.69 -3.68 1.01
N TYR A 17 -4.69 -3.35 1.84
CA TYR A 17 -5.26 -4.28 2.80
C TYR A 17 -6.71 -3.91 3.12
N SER A 18 -7.50 -4.91 3.50
CA SER A 18 -8.84 -4.74 4.05
C SER A 18 -8.79 -4.76 5.57
N ASN A 19 -9.87 -4.30 6.22
CA ASN A 19 -9.96 -4.37 7.67
C ASN A 19 -9.85 -5.82 8.20
N TRP A 20 -10.40 -6.80 7.45
CA TRP A 20 -10.27 -8.22 7.78
C TRP A 20 -8.81 -8.69 7.84
N MET A 21 -7.96 -8.21 6.92
CA MET A 21 -6.54 -8.58 6.86
C MET A 21 -5.73 -8.10 8.06
N LEU A 22 -6.24 -7.11 8.83
CA LEU A 22 -5.60 -6.65 10.07
C LEU A 22 -5.54 -7.74 11.16
N ASN A 23 -6.41 -8.76 11.09
CA ASN A 23 -6.38 -9.89 12.02
C ASN A 23 -5.15 -10.79 11.83
N GLU A 24 -4.57 -10.80 10.62
CA GLU A 24 -3.44 -11.67 10.26
C GLU A 24 -2.07 -11.00 10.44
N GLY A 25 -2.03 -9.67 10.39
CA GLY A 25 -0.80 -8.89 10.50
C GLY A 25 -0.31 -8.29 9.19
N PRO A 26 0.62 -7.31 9.28
CA PRO A 26 1.03 -6.51 8.12
C PRO A 26 1.79 -7.29 7.04
N GLU A 27 2.34 -8.45 7.36
CA GLU A 27 3.02 -9.32 6.41
C GLU A 27 2.07 -9.94 5.37
N PHE A 28 0.77 -9.98 5.65
CA PHE A 28 -0.25 -10.50 4.73
C PHE A 28 -0.78 -9.44 3.76
N PHE A 29 -0.46 -8.16 3.97
CA PHE A 29 -0.89 -7.09 3.09
C PHE A 29 -0.24 -7.21 1.71
N TYR A 30 -0.99 -6.85 0.68
CA TYR A 30 -0.36 -6.58 -0.61
C TYR A 30 0.62 -5.42 -0.45
N SER A 31 1.79 -5.55 -1.01
CA SER A 31 2.82 -4.53 -0.90
C SER A 31 3.66 -4.43 -2.17
N ARG A 32 4.01 -3.21 -2.55
CA ARG A 32 4.85 -2.93 -3.71
C ARG A 32 5.72 -1.70 -3.48
N ASN A 33 6.98 -1.79 -3.88
CA ASN A 33 7.86 -0.64 -3.95
C ASN A 33 7.56 0.17 -5.21
N LEU A 34 7.41 1.49 -5.07
CA LEU A 34 7.17 2.42 -6.15
C LEU A 34 8.25 3.49 -6.12
N LYS A 35 8.84 3.78 -7.28
CA LYS A 35 9.68 4.97 -7.47
C LYS A 35 8.82 6.10 -8.04
N ILE A 36 8.78 7.23 -7.34
CA ILE A 36 8.11 8.43 -7.80
C ILE A 36 9.19 9.44 -8.21
N GLY A 37 9.17 9.82 -9.46
CA GLY A 37 9.98 10.91 -10.00
C GLY A 37 9.13 12.17 -10.18
N ASN A 38 9.77 13.33 -10.17
CA ASN A 38 9.11 14.60 -10.47
C ASN A 38 9.72 15.19 -11.73
N SER A 39 8.99 15.15 -12.83
CA SER A 39 9.43 15.66 -14.13
C SER A 39 9.33 17.19 -14.26
N ILE A 40 8.60 17.86 -13.36
CA ILE A 40 8.40 19.31 -13.38
C ILE A 40 9.46 20.03 -12.56
N ASP A 41 9.76 19.52 -11.37
CA ASP A 41 10.70 20.12 -10.43
C ASP A 41 12.12 19.58 -10.59
N ASN A 42 12.46 18.95 -11.72
CA ASN A 42 13.81 18.54 -12.05
C ASN A 42 14.76 19.74 -12.35
N THR A 43 14.46 20.90 -11.75
CA THR A 43 15.43 21.99 -11.68
C THR A 43 16.57 21.65 -10.75
N ILE A 44 16.38 20.72 -9.81
CA ILE A 44 17.37 20.30 -8.82
C ILE A 44 17.64 18.81 -8.98
N LEU A 45 18.87 18.49 -9.34
CA LEU A 45 19.41 17.14 -9.38
C LEU A 45 20.26 16.91 -8.13
N SER A 46 20.20 15.71 -7.57
CA SER A 46 21.05 15.37 -6.43
C SER A 46 21.67 14.00 -6.61
N ASN A 47 22.92 13.89 -6.21
CA ASN A 47 23.68 12.64 -6.19
C ASN A 47 24.30 12.46 -4.80
N ILE A 48 24.24 11.25 -4.27
CA ILE A 48 24.84 10.90 -2.99
C ILE A 48 26.03 9.95 -3.22
N LYS A 49 27.12 10.20 -2.50
CA LYS A 49 28.27 9.30 -2.40
C LYS A 49 28.60 9.09 -0.93
N TYR A 50 29.01 7.89 -0.61
CA TYR A 50 29.41 7.55 0.74
C TYR A 50 30.93 7.42 0.78
N GLN A 51 31.53 8.00 1.80
CA GLN A 51 32.96 7.92 2.08
C GLN A 51 33.15 7.29 3.44
N GLN A 52 33.98 6.27 3.51
CA GLN A 52 34.44 5.68 4.77
C GLN A 52 35.56 6.57 5.33
N GLU A 53 35.41 7.01 6.56
CA GLU A 53 36.43 7.82 7.28
C GLU A 53 37.37 6.91 8.09
N ASP A 54 36.78 5.89 8.74
CA ASP A 54 37.50 4.83 9.45
C ASP A 54 36.64 3.55 9.47
N ASP A 55 37.03 2.51 10.21
CA ASP A 55 36.34 1.21 10.24
C ASP A 55 34.86 1.29 10.66
N THR A 56 34.47 2.35 11.34
CA THR A 56 33.11 2.50 11.93
C THR A 56 32.39 3.75 11.49
N HIS A 57 33.09 4.73 10.95
CA HIS A 57 32.52 6.03 10.61
C HIS A 57 32.42 6.23 9.09
N TYR A 58 31.24 6.66 8.67
CA TYR A 58 30.93 6.97 7.28
C TYR A 58 30.38 8.39 7.16
N THR A 59 30.68 9.02 6.05
CA THR A 59 30.15 10.34 5.69
C THR A 59 29.37 10.23 4.37
N ALA A 60 28.12 10.69 4.38
CA ALA A 60 27.32 10.85 3.18
C ALA A 60 27.58 12.25 2.58
N LYS A 61 28.08 12.27 1.35
CA LYS A 61 28.30 13.51 0.57
C LYS A 61 27.18 13.65 -0.47
N VAL A 62 26.32 14.64 -0.29
CA VAL A 62 25.21 14.91 -1.21
C VAL A 62 25.54 16.15 -2.04
N LYS A 63 25.58 15.97 -3.37
CA LYS A 63 25.82 17.05 -4.34
C LYS A 63 24.48 17.48 -4.94
N PHE A 64 24.29 18.80 -5.04
CA PHE A 64 23.12 19.39 -5.68
C PHE A 64 23.55 20.23 -6.89
N THR A 65 22.89 19.96 -8.03
CA THR A 65 23.10 20.68 -9.29
C THR A 65 21.75 21.01 -9.91
N SER A 66 21.71 22.07 -10.71
CA SER A 66 20.55 22.32 -11.56
C SER A 66 20.51 21.35 -12.75
N ASN A 67 19.41 21.31 -13.47
CA ASN A 67 19.29 20.59 -14.75
C ASN A 67 20.20 21.17 -15.85
N THR A 68 20.71 22.41 -15.66
CA THR A 68 21.74 23.03 -16.52
C THR A 68 23.17 22.76 -16.03
N GLN A 69 23.33 21.85 -15.06
CA GLN A 69 24.60 21.48 -14.39
C GLN A 69 25.25 22.58 -13.55
N GLU A 70 24.55 23.68 -13.29
CA GLU A 70 25.01 24.68 -12.33
C GLU A 70 24.91 24.15 -10.91
N VAL A 71 25.90 24.43 -10.08
CA VAL A 71 25.95 23.97 -8.67
C VAL A 71 25.20 24.92 -7.75
N PHE A 72 24.43 24.39 -6.82
CA PHE A 72 23.78 25.16 -5.77
C PHE A 72 24.79 25.49 -4.67
N LYS A 73 25.37 26.68 -4.72
CA LYS A 73 26.38 27.17 -3.75
C LYS A 73 25.71 27.86 -2.58
N ASN A 74 26.30 27.72 -1.38
CA ASN A 74 25.88 28.40 -0.15
C ASN A 74 24.36 28.27 0.14
N THR A 75 23.75 27.22 -0.35
CA THR A 75 22.30 26.95 -0.22
C THR A 75 22.03 26.16 1.06
N ALA A 76 21.01 26.57 1.80
CA ALA A 76 20.66 25.94 3.06
C ALA A 76 19.84 24.65 2.82
N ILE A 77 20.33 23.54 3.37
CA ILE A 77 19.72 22.23 3.27
C ILE A 77 19.40 21.72 4.68
N ARG A 78 18.17 21.32 4.91
CA ARG A 78 17.78 20.53 6.09
C ARG A 78 17.96 19.06 5.79
N TYR A 79 18.46 18.30 6.77
CA TYR A 79 18.53 16.85 6.67
C TYR A 79 17.92 16.17 7.90
N ARG A 80 17.42 14.97 7.69
CA ARG A 80 16.94 14.05 8.73
C ARG A 80 17.54 12.68 8.48
N PHE A 81 18.17 12.12 9.49
CA PHE A 81 18.64 10.75 9.47
C PHE A 81 17.60 9.86 10.17
N ILE A 82 17.10 8.85 9.45
CA ILE A 82 15.97 8.04 9.86
C ILE A 82 16.41 6.58 9.97
N VAL A 83 16.09 5.93 11.08
CA VAL A 83 16.37 4.51 11.35
C VAL A 83 15.07 3.83 11.75
N ASN A 84 14.68 2.78 11.02
CA ASN A 84 13.43 2.06 11.26
C ASN A 84 12.22 3.00 11.40
N GLY A 85 12.13 4.00 10.53
CA GLY A 85 11.05 5.00 10.51
C GLY A 85 11.12 6.07 11.60
N LYS A 86 12.13 6.07 12.48
CA LYS A 86 12.30 7.08 13.55
C LYS A 86 13.48 8.01 13.26
N ILE A 87 13.27 9.30 13.42
CA ILE A 87 14.34 10.29 13.28
C ILE A 87 15.36 10.08 14.42
N LYS A 88 16.62 9.82 14.05
CA LYS A 88 17.75 9.65 14.98
C LYS A 88 18.64 10.87 15.04
N ASP A 89 18.78 11.56 13.91
CA ASP A 89 19.53 12.81 13.83
C ASP A 89 18.86 13.76 12.82
N LYS A 90 19.05 15.04 13.00
CA LYS A 90 18.56 16.09 12.10
C LYS A 90 19.42 17.32 12.21
N GLY A 91 19.55 18.06 11.14
CA GLY A 91 20.34 19.28 11.14
C GLY A 91 20.08 20.15 9.92
N ARG A 92 20.81 21.25 9.88
CA ARG A 92 20.85 22.20 8.77
C ARG A 92 22.29 22.41 8.37
N LYS A 93 22.60 22.32 7.09
CA LYS A 93 23.92 22.58 6.51
C LYS A 93 23.79 23.48 5.29
N LYS A 94 24.86 24.15 4.94
CA LYS A 94 24.95 24.91 3.68
C LYS A 94 25.83 24.14 2.71
N THR A 95 25.47 24.15 1.44
CA THR A 95 26.32 23.61 0.37
C THR A 95 27.61 24.45 0.23
N ASP A 96 28.69 23.77 -0.09
CA ASP A 96 29.99 24.41 -0.40
C ASP A 96 30.03 24.98 -1.84
N GLU A 97 31.21 25.42 -2.27
CA GLU A 97 31.43 25.95 -3.63
C GLU A 97 31.17 24.93 -4.76
N ASN A 98 31.19 23.63 -4.44
CA ASN A 98 30.93 22.54 -5.37
C ASN A 98 29.46 22.01 -5.28
N GLY A 99 28.61 22.67 -4.51
CA GLY A 99 27.23 22.26 -4.26
C GLY A 99 27.11 21.05 -3.35
N LEU A 100 28.09 20.74 -2.51
CA LEU A 100 28.14 19.55 -1.65
C LEU A 100 27.75 19.88 -0.20
N ILE A 101 27.04 18.96 0.44
CA ILE A 101 26.97 18.88 1.90
C ILE A 101 27.55 17.54 2.35
N SER A 102 28.16 17.53 3.55
CA SER A 102 28.67 16.29 4.18
C SER A 102 27.89 16.02 5.47
N ILE A 103 27.31 14.84 5.58
CA ILE A 103 26.52 14.37 6.73
C ILE A 103 27.25 13.19 7.34
N SER A 104 27.75 13.34 8.56
CA SER A 104 28.36 12.23 9.30
C SER A 104 27.26 11.24 9.72
N LEU A 105 27.49 9.97 9.45
CA LEU A 105 26.56 8.91 9.78
C LEU A 105 26.94 8.32 11.15
N PRO A 106 25.99 8.20 12.08
CA PRO A 106 26.28 7.54 13.35
C PRO A 106 26.54 6.04 13.13
N ASP A 107 27.35 5.44 14.01
CA ASP A 107 27.57 4.00 14.03
C ASP A 107 26.26 3.26 14.24
N LEU A 108 25.91 2.35 13.34
CA LEU A 108 24.64 1.65 13.32
C LEU A 108 24.81 0.19 12.97
N LYS A 109 24.00 -0.63 13.65
CA LYS A 109 23.93 -2.05 13.34
C LYS A 109 23.52 -2.26 11.87
N PRO A 110 24.18 -3.16 11.14
CA PRO A 110 23.95 -3.38 9.69
C PRO A 110 22.50 -3.68 9.30
N THR A 111 21.74 -4.30 10.18
CA THR A 111 20.37 -4.81 9.93
C THR A 111 19.25 -3.76 10.02
N ALA A 112 19.57 -2.51 10.36
CA ALA A 112 18.56 -1.47 10.50
C ALA A 112 18.25 -0.80 9.14
N ALA A 113 16.96 -0.63 8.81
CA ALA A 113 16.55 0.18 7.67
C ALA A 113 16.91 1.65 7.92
N ARG A 114 17.74 2.24 7.07
CA ARG A 114 18.34 3.56 7.24
C ARG A 114 18.12 4.43 6.03
N SER A 115 17.79 5.69 6.25
CA SER A 115 17.67 6.67 5.18
C SER A 115 18.09 8.06 5.62
N ILE A 116 18.52 8.88 4.66
CA ILE A 116 18.73 10.32 4.81
C ILE A 116 17.68 11.03 3.96
N GLU A 117 16.89 11.85 4.60
CA GLU A 117 15.99 12.78 3.92
C GLU A 117 16.68 14.14 3.85
N VAL A 118 16.72 14.74 2.68
CA VAL A 118 17.25 16.09 2.44
C VAL A 118 16.17 16.97 1.86
N GLU A 119 16.15 18.23 2.30
CA GLU A 119 15.14 19.22 1.88
C GLU A 119 15.82 20.59 1.75
N PHE A 120 15.51 21.32 0.68
CA PHE A 120 15.94 22.70 0.54
C PHE A 120 15.21 23.58 1.57
N ASP A 121 15.97 24.35 2.34
CA ASP A 121 15.43 25.28 3.35
C ASP A 121 15.29 26.69 2.76
N ASP A 122 14.73 26.76 1.57
CA ASP A 122 14.45 27.97 0.82
C ASP A 122 13.05 27.87 0.20
N PRO A 123 12.12 28.78 0.49
CA PRO A 123 10.76 28.76 -0.06
C PRO A 123 10.68 28.81 -1.59
N GLN A 124 11.75 29.27 -2.26
CA GLN A 124 11.81 29.31 -3.72
C GLN A 124 11.96 27.91 -4.36
N TYR A 125 12.40 26.93 -3.56
CA TYR A 125 12.68 25.59 -4.05
C TYR A 125 11.87 24.55 -3.27
N ILE A 126 10.92 23.93 -3.94
CA ILE A 126 10.20 22.78 -3.39
C ILE A 126 10.99 21.52 -3.73
N TYR A 127 12.00 21.21 -2.93
CA TYR A 127 12.82 20.02 -3.13
C TYR A 127 12.96 19.22 -1.85
N LYS A 128 12.59 17.95 -1.94
CA LYS A 128 12.74 16.97 -0.87
C LYS A 128 13.06 15.60 -1.47
N LYS A 129 14.09 14.93 -0.99
CA LYS A 129 14.47 13.60 -1.45
C LYS A 129 14.96 12.72 -0.31
N THR A 130 14.63 11.44 -0.39
CA THR A 130 15.07 10.42 0.54
C THR A 130 16.08 9.50 -0.14
N PHE A 131 17.24 9.31 0.47
CA PHE A 131 18.26 8.37 0.08
C PHE A 131 18.30 7.22 1.08
N TYR A 132 18.16 5.99 0.61
CA TYR A 132 18.35 4.82 1.43
C TYR A 132 19.83 4.49 1.52
N LEU A 133 20.31 4.15 2.74
CA LEU A 133 21.71 3.84 2.95
C LEU A 133 21.96 2.36 2.66
N PRO A 134 22.99 2.02 1.87
CA PRO A 134 23.42 0.65 1.68
C PRO A 134 24.00 0.09 2.98
N ALA A 135 24.18 -1.22 3.03
CA ALA A 135 25.05 -1.82 4.02
C ALA A 135 26.51 -1.46 3.67
N PHE A 136 27.24 -0.93 4.65
CA PHE A 136 28.63 -0.54 4.49
C PHE A 136 29.62 -1.66 4.82
N THR A 137 29.14 -2.90 4.94
CA THR A 137 29.95 -4.06 5.26
C THR A 137 29.67 -5.18 4.25
N ASN A 138 30.73 -5.92 3.89
CA ASN A 138 30.61 -7.15 3.10
C ASN A 138 30.26 -8.36 3.98
N ASP A 139 29.82 -8.11 5.20
CA ASP A 139 29.43 -9.17 6.13
C ASP A 139 28.21 -9.95 5.63
N PHE A 140 28.17 -11.22 5.99
CA PHE A 140 27.10 -12.12 5.60
C PHE A 140 26.81 -13.11 6.72
N ASP A 141 25.62 -13.71 6.66
CA ASP A 141 25.17 -14.77 7.55
C ASP A 141 24.70 -15.98 6.75
N VAL A 142 24.79 -17.17 7.35
CA VAL A 142 24.34 -18.42 6.76
C VAL A 142 23.43 -19.14 7.74
N THR A 143 22.22 -19.42 7.30
CA THR A 143 21.24 -20.20 8.07
C THR A 143 21.08 -21.58 7.46
N PHE A 144 21.01 -22.60 8.30
CA PHE A 144 20.87 -24.01 7.89
C PHE A 144 19.46 -24.52 8.17
N PHE A 145 18.95 -25.33 7.26
CA PHE A 145 17.58 -25.87 7.27
C PHE A 145 17.66 -27.39 7.02
N PRO A 146 17.77 -28.21 8.07
CA PRO A 146 17.69 -29.67 7.93
C PRO A 146 16.31 -30.06 7.38
N GLU A 147 16.29 -30.94 6.37
CA GLU A 147 15.05 -31.43 5.79
C GLU A 147 14.21 -32.15 6.85
N GLY A 148 12.91 -31.80 6.93
CA GLY A 148 12.01 -32.31 7.94
C GLY A 148 12.00 -31.52 9.25
N GLY A 149 12.82 -30.45 9.40
CA GLY A 149 12.78 -29.47 10.47
C GLY A 149 13.91 -29.57 11.49
N ALA A 150 14.35 -30.77 11.89
CA ALA A 150 15.41 -30.98 12.88
C ALA A 150 16.60 -31.74 12.29
N LEU A 151 17.81 -31.46 12.79
CA LEU A 151 18.99 -32.25 12.46
C LEU A 151 19.00 -33.52 13.33
N LEU A 152 18.81 -34.66 12.67
CA LEU A 152 18.67 -35.97 13.34
C LEU A 152 19.81 -36.91 12.97
N ALA A 153 20.14 -37.81 13.86
CA ALA A 153 21.08 -38.91 13.56
C ALA A 153 20.40 -40.00 12.70
N VAL A 154 20.21 -39.68 11.42
CA VAL A 154 19.62 -40.54 10.39
C VAL A 154 20.55 -40.60 9.17
N GLN A 155 20.29 -41.50 8.23
CA GLN A 155 21.13 -41.63 7.03
C GLN A 155 20.69 -40.61 5.96
N HIS A 156 21.69 -40.03 5.28
CA HIS A 156 21.48 -39.14 4.11
C HIS A 156 20.48 -37.98 4.32
N GLN A 157 20.61 -37.30 5.48
CA GLN A 157 19.78 -36.14 5.70
C GLN A 157 20.26 -34.96 4.84
N ASN A 158 19.35 -34.37 4.09
CA ASN A 158 19.61 -33.16 3.33
C ASN A 158 19.56 -31.94 4.25
N ILE A 159 20.51 -31.02 4.07
CA ILE A 159 20.59 -29.76 4.78
C ILE A 159 20.66 -28.66 3.74
N ALA A 160 19.58 -27.91 3.60
CA ALA A 160 19.59 -26.70 2.80
C ALA A 160 20.22 -25.55 3.59
N PHE A 161 20.79 -24.59 2.88
CA PHE A 161 21.32 -23.38 3.47
C PHE A 161 20.89 -22.15 2.66
N LYS A 162 20.85 -21.00 3.33
CA LYS A 162 20.64 -19.69 2.73
C LYS A 162 21.67 -18.72 3.27
N ALA A 163 22.45 -18.14 2.37
CA ALA A 163 23.40 -17.07 2.67
C ALA A 163 22.79 -15.71 2.31
N GLN A 164 22.90 -14.76 3.24
CA GLN A 164 22.34 -13.43 3.11
C GLN A 164 23.37 -12.39 3.51
N GLY A 165 23.57 -11.37 2.68
CA GLY A 165 24.42 -10.23 2.98
C GLY A 165 23.78 -9.28 4.00
N ALA A 166 24.60 -8.38 4.55
CA ALA A 166 24.16 -7.35 5.46
C ALA A 166 23.14 -6.38 4.84
N ASP A 167 23.07 -6.31 3.51
CA ASP A 167 22.10 -5.55 2.73
C ASP A 167 20.72 -6.22 2.65
N GLY A 168 20.61 -7.45 3.15
CA GLY A 168 19.38 -8.25 3.12
C GLY A 168 19.15 -9.02 1.82
N PHE A 169 20.06 -8.92 0.84
CA PHE A 169 20.01 -9.72 -0.39
C PHE A 169 20.77 -11.01 -0.27
N SER A 170 20.55 -11.90 -1.23
CA SER A 170 21.29 -13.16 -1.32
C SER A 170 22.78 -12.92 -1.55
N LYS A 171 23.62 -13.77 -0.93
CA LYS A 171 25.06 -13.75 -1.07
C LYS A 171 25.54 -15.10 -1.60
N GLU A 172 26.24 -15.09 -2.73
CA GLU A 172 26.84 -16.33 -3.25
C GLU A 172 28.03 -16.73 -2.37
N ILE A 173 28.05 -17.99 -1.97
CA ILE A 173 29.07 -18.56 -1.10
C ILE A 173 29.51 -19.92 -1.62
N GLU A 174 30.75 -20.29 -1.30
CA GLU A 174 31.31 -21.65 -1.42
C GLU A 174 32.05 -22.01 -0.15
N GLY A 175 32.26 -23.31 0.10
CA GLY A 175 32.97 -23.71 1.30
C GLY A 175 33.00 -25.20 1.55
N PHE A 176 33.39 -25.55 2.78
CA PHE A 176 33.56 -26.92 3.22
C PHE A 176 32.73 -27.16 4.49
N LEU A 177 32.14 -28.35 4.56
CA LEU A 177 31.55 -28.90 5.77
C LEU A 177 32.61 -29.70 6.49
N LEU A 178 32.80 -29.46 7.78
CA LEU A 178 33.80 -30.08 8.63
C LEU A 178 33.13 -30.67 9.88
N ASP A 179 33.78 -31.69 10.41
CA ASP A 179 33.43 -32.23 11.73
C ASP A 179 34.13 -31.47 12.86
N SER A 180 33.89 -31.90 14.10
CA SER A 180 34.49 -31.30 15.30
C SER A 180 36.01 -31.41 15.38
N GLN A 181 36.64 -32.33 14.64
CA GLN A 181 38.07 -32.52 14.58
C GLN A 181 38.74 -31.68 13.49
N GLY A 182 37.96 -31.10 12.60
CA GLY A 182 38.41 -30.27 11.49
C GLY A 182 38.61 -31.06 10.19
N ASP A 183 38.14 -32.31 10.16
CA ASP A 183 38.17 -33.11 8.95
C ASP A 183 37.09 -32.68 7.96
N THR A 184 37.46 -32.46 6.71
CA THR A 184 36.53 -32.06 5.66
C THR A 184 35.69 -33.26 5.22
N LEU A 185 34.38 -33.11 5.35
CA LEU A 185 33.40 -34.12 4.95
C LEU A 185 32.93 -33.95 3.50
N THR A 186 32.63 -32.71 3.09
CA THR A 186 32.24 -32.40 1.72
C THR A 186 32.42 -30.90 1.43
N SER A 187 32.44 -30.52 0.15
CA SER A 187 32.36 -29.14 -0.31
C SER A 187 30.95 -28.79 -0.72
N PHE A 188 30.62 -27.52 -0.66
CA PHE A 188 29.31 -27.00 -1.10
C PHE A 188 29.46 -25.62 -1.74
N HIS A 189 28.47 -25.21 -2.52
CA HIS A 189 28.37 -23.87 -3.10
C HIS A 189 26.90 -23.46 -3.28
N SER A 190 26.67 -22.17 -3.36
CA SER A 190 25.36 -21.62 -3.71
C SER A 190 24.99 -21.97 -5.15
N GLU A 191 23.80 -22.52 -5.36
CA GLU A 191 23.30 -22.89 -6.68
C GLU A 191 22.32 -21.85 -7.22
N HIS A 192 21.60 -21.15 -6.33
CA HIS A 192 20.65 -20.11 -6.71
C HIS A 192 20.40 -19.14 -5.56
N LYS A 193 20.67 -17.84 -5.77
CA LYS A 193 20.36 -16.78 -4.81
C LYS A 193 20.81 -17.11 -3.37
N GLY A 194 22.06 -17.41 -3.21
CA GLY A 194 22.66 -17.78 -1.91
C GLY A 194 22.13 -19.07 -1.30
N MET A 195 21.28 -19.81 -2.01
CA MET A 195 20.74 -21.09 -1.54
C MET A 195 21.46 -22.26 -2.19
N GLY A 196 21.56 -23.35 -1.45
CA GLY A 196 22.08 -24.62 -1.90
C GLY A 196 21.74 -25.71 -0.90
N ILE A 197 22.28 -26.93 -1.16
CA ILE A 197 22.03 -28.13 -0.36
C ILE A 197 23.30 -28.95 -0.28
N PHE A 198 23.51 -29.60 0.84
CA PHE A 198 24.44 -30.70 1.00
C PHE A 198 23.80 -31.81 1.83
N THR A 199 24.34 -33.01 1.70
CA THR A 199 23.86 -34.20 2.43
C THR A 199 24.86 -34.56 3.52
N LEU A 200 24.38 -34.90 4.70
CA LEU A 200 25.16 -35.33 5.86
C LEU A 200 24.62 -36.64 6.43
N ASN A 201 25.48 -37.46 7.00
CA ASN A 201 25.13 -38.57 7.86
C ASN A 201 25.47 -38.19 9.31
N PRO A 202 24.55 -37.50 10.03
CA PRO A 202 24.86 -37.02 11.36
C PRO A 202 25.00 -38.17 12.36
N SER A 203 26.01 -38.09 13.22
CA SER A 203 26.25 -39.07 14.29
C SER A 203 25.93 -38.50 15.64
N ASN A 204 25.30 -39.27 16.52
CA ASN A 204 24.97 -38.85 17.88
C ASN A 204 26.24 -38.37 18.63
N GLY A 205 26.11 -37.22 19.30
CA GLY A 205 27.20 -36.63 20.08
C GLY A 205 28.26 -35.88 19.25
N SER A 206 28.15 -35.86 17.93
CA SER A 206 29.01 -35.07 17.06
C SER A 206 28.48 -33.65 16.85
N SER A 207 29.37 -32.72 16.53
CA SER A 207 29.05 -31.38 16.06
C SER A 207 29.71 -31.09 14.73
N TYR A 208 29.07 -30.29 13.92
CA TYR A 208 29.54 -29.97 12.58
C TYR A 208 29.51 -28.47 12.36
N TYR A 209 30.41 -27.98 11.52
CA TYR A 209 30.43 -26.57 11.14
C TYR A 209 30.84 -26.43 9.67
N VAL A 210 30.53 -25.28 9.09
CA VAL A 210 31.00 -24.92 7.75
C VAL A 210 32.00 -23.78 7.83
N MET A 211 33.00 -23.83 6.96
CA MET A 211 33.82 -22.68 6.59
C MET A 211 33.32 -22.21 5.24
N ALA A 212 32.67 -21.05 5.23
CA ALA A 212 32.08 -20.47 4.03
C ALA A 212 32.81 -19.21 3.62
N THR A 213 33.08 -19.08 2.32
CA THR A 213 33.70 -17.92 1.69
C THR A 213 32.71 -17.28 0.76
N SER A 214 32.46 -15.98 0.94
CA SER A 214 31.56 -15.20 0.06
C SER A 214 32.26 -14.83 -1.25
N SER A 215 31.47 -14.44 -2.25
CA SER A 215 31.97 -13.91 -3.54
C SER A 215 32.90 -12.70 -3.39
N ASP A 216 32.84 -11.99 -2.26
CA ASP A 216 33.73 -10.86 -1.95
C ASP A 216 35.00 -11.28 -1.21
N GLY A 217 35.22 -12.58 -1.02
CA GLY A 217 36.42 -13.15 -0.39
C GLY A 217 36.40 -13.17 1.15
N VAL A 218 35.29 -12.84 1.79
CA VAL A 218 35.16 -12.94 3.26
C VAL A 218 34.90 -14.37 3.65
N THR A 219 35.74 -14.94 4.54
CA THR A 219 35.61 -16.33 5.05
C THR A 219 35.15 -16.32 6.50
N LYS A 220 34.11 -17.09 6.81
CA LYS A 220 33.53 -17.20 8.16
C LYS A 220 33.18 -18.64 8.50
N ARG A 221 33.20 -18.93 9.81
CA ARG A 221 32.71 -20.18 10.38
C ARG A 221 31.25 -20.03 10.82
N PHE A 222 30.45 -21.06 10.52
CA PHE A 222 29.08 -21.20 10.97
C PHE A 222 28.84 -22.60 11.50
N ASP A 223 28.34 -22.71 12.73
CA ASP A 223 28.03 -24.00 13.32
C ASP A 223 26.67 -24.51 12.83
N LEU A 224 26.55 -25.80 12.55
CA LEU A 224 25.27 -26.43 12.25
C LEU A 224 24.38 -26.50 13.51
N PRO A 225 23.04 -26.62 13.34
CA PRO A 225 22.17 -26.93 14.47
C PRO A 225 22.61 -28.16 15.27
N ALA A 226 22.30 -28.19 16.55
CA ALA A 226 22.55 -29.33 17.40
C ALA A 226 21.76 -30.56 16.91
N ILE A 227 22.38 -31.74 17.01
CA ILE A 227 21.75 -33.01 16.62
C ILE A 227 20.76 -33.41 17.72
N GLU A 228 19.52 -33.62 17.36
CA GLU A 228 18.49 -34.13 18.27
C GLU A 228 18.59 -35.67 18.33
N GLN A 229 18.57 -36.19 19.56
CA GLN A 229 18.69 -37.63 19.81
C GLN A 229 17.41 -38.40 19.44
N LYS A 230 16.27 -37.75 19.51
CA LYS A 230 14.97 -38.36 19.21
C LYS A 230 14.22 -37.51 18.18
N GLY A 231 13.72 -38.18 17.15
CA GLY A 231 12.90 -37.51 16.15
C GLY A 231 12.53 -38.41 14.98
N ILE A 232 11.59 -37.94 14.21
CA ILE A 232 11.16 -38.55 12.95
C ILE A 232 11.26 -37.46 11.89
N THR A 233 11.85 -37.77 10.74
CA THR A 233 12.01 -36.83 9.64
C THR A 233 11.28 -37.31 8.38
N LEU A 234 10.78 -36.36 7.60
CA LEU A 234 10.14 -36.54 6.31
C LEU A 234 11.01 -35.90 5.24
N SER A 235 11.52 -36.69 4.33
CA SER A 235 12.20 -36.23 3.11
C SER A 235 11.27 -36.36 1.92
N ILE A 236 11.25 -35.35 1.03
CA ILE A 236 10.44 -35.36 -0.18
C ILE A 236 11.27 -34.93 -1.37
N SER A 237 11.20 -35.69 -2.43
CA SER A 237 11.73 -35.34 -3.75
C SER A 237 10.62 -35.23 -4.77
N HIS A 238 10.63 -34.17 -5.58
CA HIS A 238 9.70 -33.99 -6.69
C HIS A 238 10.48 -34.04 -8.01
N TYR A 239 10.21 -35.04 -8.80
CA TYR A 239 10.83 -35.19 -10.11
C TYR A 239 9.79 -35.51 -11.18
N LYS A 240 9.75 -34.69 -12.23
CA LYS A 240 8.73 -34.72 -13.30
C LYS A 240 7.32 -34.61 -12.69
N GLN A 241 6.55 -35.70 -12.72
CA GLN A 241 5.17 -35.78 -12.22
C GLN A 241 5.06 -36.67 -10.98
N GLU A 242 6.17 -37.10 -10.43
CA GLU A 242 6.21 -38.01 -9.29
C GLU A 242 6.79 -37.33 -8.06
N ILE A 243 6.02 -37.29 -6.99
CA ILE A 243 6.44 -36.91 -5.65
C ILE A 243 6.74 -38.18 -4.88
N ARG A 244 7.99 -38.30 -4.39
CA ARG A 244 8.45 -39.41 -3.56
C ARG A 244 8.68 -38.91 -2.16
N TYR A 245 8.27 -39.70 -1.17
CA TYR A 245 8.54 -39.42 0.23
C TYR A 245 9.30 -40.58 0.88
N GLU A 246 10.14 -40.25 1.84
CA GLU A 246 10.85 -41.16 2.73
C GLU A 246 10.72 -40.64 4.16
N ILE A 247 10.48 -41.57 5.09
CA ILE A 247 10.33 -41.26 6.51
C ILE A 247 11.39 -42.08 7.25
N GLN A 248 12.23 -41.39 8.00
CA GLN A 248 13.25 -41.99 8.84
C GLN A 248 13.03 -41.58 10.29
N LYS A 249 13.54 -42.37 11.23
CA LYS A 249 13.58 -42.06 12.65
C LYS A 249 14.96 -42.37 13.23
N THR A 250 15.29 -41.70 14.32
CA THR A 250 16.50 -42.05 15.08
C THR A 250 16.31 -43.38 15.81
N GLU A 251 17.41 -44.03 16.14
CA GLU A 251 17.36 -45.31 16.89
C GLU A 251 16.68 -45.19 18.24
N ALA A 252 16.86 -44.05 18.93
CA ALA A 252 16.26 -43.76 20.24
C ALA A 252 14.77 -43.42 20.19
N THR A 253 14.17 -43.31 19.00
CA THR A 253 12.76 -42.98 18.80
C THR A 253 11.94 -44.23 18.51
N GLU A 254 10.84 -44.41 19.19
CA GLU A 254 9.85 -45.43 18.87
C GLU A 254 8.81 -44.85 17.88
N TRP A 255 8.27 -45.75 17.02
CA TRP A 255 7.18 -45.35 16.14
C TRP A 255 5.94 -45.03 16.94
N PRO A 256 5.21 -43.91 16.64
CA PRO A 256 3.89 -43.67 17.18
C PRO A 256 2.93 -44.83 16.89
N GLN A 257 1.90 -45.05 17.72
CA GLN A 257 0.89 -46.08 17.50
C GLN A 257 0.18 -45.92 16.15
N LYS A 258 -0.06 -44.66 15.75
CA LYS A 258 -0.56 -44.29 14.42
C LYS A 258 0.24 -43.10 13.92
N LEU A 259 0.61 -43.16 12.67
CA LEU A 259 1.32 -42.11 11.95
C LEU A 259 0.54 -41.82 10.67
N PHE A 260 0.34 -40.55 10.37
CA PHE A 260 -0.36 -40.11 9.18
C PHE A 260 0.50 -39.12 8.39
N LEU A 261 0.49 -39.28 7.07
CA LEU A 261 0.97 -38.28 6.14
C LEU A 261 -0.22 -37.44 5.68
N ILE A 262 -0.15 -36.15 5.94
CA ILE A 262 -1.12 -35.16 5.49
C ILE A 262 -0.43 -34.30 4.42
N ALA A 263 -1.21 -33.98 3.36
CA ALA A 263 -0.79 -32.98 2.40
C ALA A 263 -1.95 -32.06 2.03
N HIS A 264 -1.73 -30.76 2.06
CA HIS A 264 -2.74 -29.76 1.69
C HIS A 264 -2.11 -28.61 0.92
N THR A 265 -2.90 -27.96 0.08
CA THR A 265 -2.57 -26.71 -0.60
C THR A 265 -3.54 -25.64 -0.12
N ARG A 266 -3.05 -24.61 0.59
CA ARG A 266 -3.86 -23.50 1.15
C ARG A 266 -5.08 -23.96 1.95
N GLY A 267 -4.93 -25.00 2.77
CA GLY A 267 -5.99 -25.58 3.60
C GLY A 267 -6.89 -26.60 2.89
N LYS A 268 -6.82 -26.73 1.56
CA LYS A 268 -7.50 -27.79 0.83
C LYS A 268 -6.72 -29.10 1.00
N LEU A 269 -7.28 -30.01 1.77
CA LEU A 269 -6.71 -31.34 2.01
C LEU A 269 -6.71 -32.16 0.72
N SER A 270 -5.53 -32.62 0.31
CA SER A 270 -5.37 -33.53 -0.83
C SER A 270 -5.08 -34.96 -0.38
N ILE A 271 -4.29 -35.14 0.69
CA ILE A 271 -3.86 -36.46 1.20
C ILE A 271 -4.08 -36.51 2.71
N LEU A 272 -4.66 -37.60 3.16
CA LEU A 272 -4.63 -38.08 4.55
C LEU A 272 -4.41 -39.60 4.50
N GLN A 273 -3.16 -40.00 4.62
CA GLN A 273 -2.75 -41.39 4.45
C GLN A 273 -2.13 -41.93 5.74
N PRO A 274 -2.63 -43.06 6.29
CA PRO A 274 -1.94 -43.76 7.36
C PRO A 274 -0.64 -44.36 6.84
N ILE A 275 0.44 -44.20 7.62
CA ILE A 275 1.75 -44.73 7.32
C ILE A 275 1.98 -46.03 8.09
N ASN A 276 2.39 -47.06 7.37
CA ASN A 276 2.82 -48.32 7.97
C ASN A 276 4.33 -48.22 8.32
N PRO A 277 4.73 -48.40 9.60
CA PRO A 277 6.14 -48.37 10.01
C PRO A 277 7.06 -49.35 9.28
N THR A 278 6.51 -50.40 8.66
CA THR A 278 7.29 -51.36 7.84
C THR A 278 7.52 -50.90 6.41
N ARG A 279 6.79 -49.83 5.97
CA ARG A 279 6.92 -49.25 4.64
C ARG A 279 6.93 -47.72 4.75
N THR A 280 8.09 -47.18 5.04
CA THR A 280 8.31 -45.76 5.34
C THR A 280 8.62 -44.91 4.11
N PHE A 281 8.46 -45.46 2.91
CA PHE A 281 8.61 -44.74 1.65
C PHE A 281 7.43 -44.99 0.71
N GLY A 282 7.22 -44.05 -0.17
CA GLY A 282 6.16 -44.15 -1.17
C GLY A 282 6.29 -43.09 -2.26
N LYS A 283 5.37 -43.17 -3.21
CA LYS A 283 5.29 -42.24 -4.33
C LYS A 283 3.84 -41.93 -4.68
N MET A 284 3.61 -40.74 -5.22
CA MET A 284 2.32 -40.26 -5.68
C MET A 284 2.48 -39.35 -6.89
N ASN A 285 1.43 -39.24 -7.69
CA ASN A 285 1.43 -38.35 -8.83
C ASN A 285 1.11 -36.91 -8.38
N ASP A 286 1.81 -35.91 -8.94
CA ASP A 286 1.61 -34.50 -8.59
C ASP A 286 0.24 -33.94 -9.03
N SER A 287 -0.47 -34.62 -9.95
CA SER A 287 -1.83 -34.29 -10.37
C SER A 287 -2.89 -34.40 -9.25
N LEU A 288 -2.53 -35.03 -8.13
CA LEU A 288 -3.39 -35.09 -6.93
C LEU A 288 -3.46 -33.74 -6.19
N PHE A 289 -2.56 -32.83 -6.49
CA PHE A 289 -2.42 -31.56 -5.79
C PHE A 289 -2.81 -30.39 -6.68
N THR A 290 -3.25 -29.33 -6.05
CA THR A 290 -3.48 -28.03 -6.72
C THR A 290 -2.12 -27.36 -6.94
N GLU A 291 -2.01 -26.56 -8.01
CA GLU A 291 -0.83 -25.72 -8.28
C GLU A 291 -0.47 -24.80 -7.12
N GLY A 292 0.82 -24.52 -6.95
CA GLY A 292 1.37 -23.72 -5.85
C GLY A 292 2.02 -24.57 -4.77
N ILE A 293 2.12 -24.02 -3.56
CA ILE A 293 2.82 -24.69 -2.46
C ILE A 293 1.92 -25.70 -1.78
N THR A 294 2.34 -26.95 -1.82
CA THR A 294 1.74 -28.06 -1.03
C THR A 294 2.57 -28.28 0.24
N HIS A 295 1.91 -28.26 1.38
CA HIS A 295 2.47 -28.53 2.69
C HIS A 295 2.22 -29.97 3.08
N PHE A 296 3.31 -30.74 3.18
CA PHE A 296 3.33 -32.11 3.67
C PHE A 296 3.70 -32.13 5.14
N MET A 297 3.01 -32.92 5.92
CA MET A 297 3.23 -33.07 7.36
C MET A 297 3.06 -34.52 7.79
N LEU A 298 3.92 -34.94 8.70
CA LEU A 298 3.74 -36.16 9.47
C LEU A 298 3.12 -35.81 10.81
N ILE A 299 2.03 -36.45 11.16
CA ILE A 299 1.35 -36.26 12.44
C ILE A 299 1.15 -37.60 13.16
N ASP A 300 1.17 -37.56 14.49
CA ASP A 300 0.81 -38.69 15.33
C ASP A 300 -0.72 -38.80 15.55
N GLN A 301 -1.13 -39.76 16.36
CA GLN A 301 -2.55 -39.95 16.69
C GLN A 301 -3.16 -38.85 17.56
N GLN A 302 -2.34 -38.01 18.20
CA GLN A 302 -2.76 -36.82 18.96
C GLN A 302 -2.85 -35.58 18.09
N GLY A 303 -2.39 -35.67 16.83
CA GLY A 303 -2.32 -34.52 15.92
C GLY A 303 -1.08 -33.67 16.11
N ASN A 304 -0.05 -34.13 16.85
CA ASN A 304 1.19 -33.39 16.92
C ASN A 304 1.97 -33.50 15.61
N ALA A 305 2.44 -32.37 15.10
CA ALA A 305 3.30 -32.34 13.92
C ALA A 305 4.72 -32.84 14.31
N LEU A 306 5.17 -33.90 13.66
CA LEU A 306 6.47 -34.53 13.89
C LEU A 306 7.53 -34.07 12.90
N SER A 307 7.13 -33.81 11.67
CA SER A 307 7.99 -33.34 10.59
C SER A 307 7.17 -32.70 9.48
N GLU A 308 7.73 -31.70 8.81
CA GLU A 308 7.04 -30.99 7.74
C GLU A 308 7.96 -30.65 6.57
N ARG A 309 7.40 -30.55 5.37
CA ARG A 309 8.12 -30.25 4.12
C ARG A 309 7.20 -29.51 3.15
N LEU A 310 7.64 -28.40 2.63
CA LEU A 310 6.97 -27.68 1.54
C LEU A 310 7.44 -28.22 0.19
N VAL A 311 6.52 -28.37 -0.75
CA VAL A 311 6.79 -28.76 -2.13
C VAL A 311 6.02 -27.86 -3.07
N PHE A 312 6.68 -27.30 -4.07
CA PHE A 312 5.99 -26.54 -5.10
C PHE A 312 5.49 -27.47 -6.20
N VAL A 313 4.18 -27.42 -6.49
CA VAL A 313 3.55 -28.15 -7.59
C VAL A 313 3.31 -27.16 -8.73
N PRO A 314 3.98 -27.35 -9.90
CA PRO A 314 3.83 -26.41 -11.02
C PRO A 314 2.48 -26.58 -11.72
N ASP A 315 1.94 -25.49 -12.23
CA ASP A 315 0.81 -25.53 -13.16
C ASP A 315 1.28 -26.13 -14.50
N ARG A 316 0.65 -27.25 -14.88
CA ARG A 316 0.91 -27.92 -16.16
C ARG A 316 -0.19 -27.66 -17.19
N LYS A 317 -1.25 -26.97 -16.82
CA LYS A 317 -2.39 -26.66 -17.65
C LYS A 317 -2.16 -25.33 -18.34
N THR A 318 -1.68 -25.36 -19.57
CA THR A 318 -1.41 -24.16 -20.35
C THR A 318 -2.72 -23.63 -20.94
N PRO A 319 -3.15 -22.43 -20.61
CA PRO A 319 -4.33 -21.82 -21.22
C PRO A 319 -4.06 -21.55 -22.70
N GLN A 320 -5.11 -21.64 -23.50
CA GLN A 320 -5.11 -21.21 -24.89
C GLN A 320 -5.51 -19.74 -24.94
N TRP A 321 -4.68 -18.88 -25.49
CA TRP A 321 -4.99 -17.46 -25.58
C TRP A 321 -4.49 -16.87 -26.87
N GLN A 322 -5.15 -15.81 -27.32
CA GLN A 322 -4.80 -15.08 -28.50
C GLN A 322 -5.09 -13.60 -28.32
N ILE A 323 -4.15 -12.74 -28.70
CA ILE A 323 -4.32 -11.30 -28.78
C ILE A 323 -4.01 -10.91 -30.23
N THR A 324 -5.05 -10.47 -30.93
CA THR A 324 -4.93 -10.18 -32.38
C THR A 324 -5.36 -8.76 -32.66
N PRO A 325 -4.44 -7.91 -33.15
CA PRO A 325 -4.80 -6.59 -33.65
C PRO A 325 -5.61 -6.72 -34.96
N ASP A 326 -6.49 -5.76 -35.19
CA ASP A 326 -7.30 -5.69 -36.46
C ASP A 326 -6.47 -5.45 -37.71
N ARG A 327 -5.24 -4.94 -37.56
CA ARG A 327 -4.28 -4.70 -38.63
C ARG A 327 -2.87 -5.08 -38.23
N PRO A 328 -1.99 -5.40 -39.21
CA PRO A 328 -0.60 -5.78 -38.92
C PRO A 328 0.30 -4.58 -38.57
N THR A 329 -0.05 -3.37 -38.97
CA THR A 329 0.73 -2.14 -38.74
C THR A 329 -0.19 -0.95 -38.53
N TYR A 330 0.29 0.05 -37.79
CA TYR A 330 -0.43 1.28 -37.49
C TYR A 330 0.47 2.48 -37.63
N GLU A 331 -0.11 3.56 -38.07
CA GLU A 331 0.52 4.88 -38.03
C GLU A 331 0.33 5.54 -36.69
N LYS A 332 0.92 6.73 -36.51
CA LYS A 332 0.73 7.55 -35.31
C LYS A 332 -0.73 7.98 -35.20
N ARG A 333 -1.26 7.95 -33.95
CA ARG A 333 -2.62 8.41 -33.65
C ARG A 333 -3.70 7.65 -34.42
N GLU A 334 -3.42 6.42 -34.76
CA GLU A 334 -4.40 5.53 -35.37
C GLU A 334 -5.13 4.70 -34.31
N LYS A 335 -6.38 4.39 -34.63
CA LYS A 335 -7.21 3.52 -33.77
C LYS A 335 -6.75 2.08 -33.97
N VAL A 336 -6.52 1.41 -32.84
CA VAL A 336 -6.21 -0.02 -32.73
C VAL A 336 -7.41 -0.69 -32.09
N SER A 337 -7.85 -1.81 -32.69
CA SER A 337 -8.81 -2.72 -32.07
C SER A 337 -8.13 -4.06 -31.84
N LEU A 338 -8.01 -4.45 -30.55
CA LEU A 338 -7.43 -5.72 -30.16
C LEU A 338 -8.52 -6.71 -29.79
N ASN A 339 -8.55 -7.84 -30.50
CA ASN A 339 -9.39 -8.98 -30.15
C ASN A 339 -8.59 -9.88 -29.18
N ILE A 340 -9.14 -10.11 -28.01
CA ILE A 340 -8.57 -10.94 -26.95
C ILE A 340 -9.44 -12.17 -26.85
N SER A 341 -8.85 -13.37 -26.81
CA SER A 341 -9.54 -14.63 -26.55
C SER A 341 -8.76 -15.41 -25.50
N ILE A 342 -9.44 -15.86 -24.44
CA ILE A 342 -8.82 -16.64 -23.35
C ILE A 342 -9.67 -17.88 -23.10
N LYS A 343 -9.04 -19.05 -23.22
CA LYS A 343 -9.66 -20.35 -23.01
C LYS A 343 -8.80 -21.20 -22.07
N ASP A 344 -9.42 -22.14 -21.38
CA ASP A 344 -8.72 -23.11 -20.55
C ASP A 344 -7.85 -24.08 -21.39
N ASP A 345 -7.20 -25.03 -20.74
CA ASP A 345 -6.38 -26.07 -21.39
C ASP A 345 -7.20 -27.02 -22.29
N LYS A 346 -8.53 -27.09 -22.09
CA LYS A 346 -9.44 -27.89 -22.87
C LYS A 346 -10.18 -27.15 -23.99
N GLY A 347 -9.93 -25.82 -24.08
CA GLY A 347 -10.57 -24.96 -25.06
C GLY A 347 -11.92 -24.39 -24.64
N ASN A 348 -12.32 -24.53 -23.37
CA ASN A 348 -13.53 -23.90 -22.85
C ASN A 348 -13.28 -22.43 -22.57
N PRO A 349 -14.29 -21.54 -22.75
CA PRO A 349 -14.19 -20.14 -22.37
C PRO A 349 -13.82 -19.96 -20.91
N VAL A 350 -12.97 -18.98 -20.61
CA VAL A 350 -12.60 -18.60 -19.24
C VAL A 350 -13.47 -17.44 -18.80
N ASN A 351 -14.12 -17.58 -17.65
CA ASN A 351 -14.83 -16.50 -16.99
C ASN A 351 -14.08 -16.10 -15.73
N GLY A 352 -13.91 -14.78 -15.51
CA GLY A 352 -13.10 -14.29 -14.38
C GLY A 352 -12.92 -12.78 -14.38
N SER A 353 -12.08 -12.31 -13.48
CA SER A 353 -11.72 -10.91 -13.34
C SER A 353 -10.31 -10.69 -13.88
N PHE A 354 -10.18 -9.84 -14.89
CA PHE A 354 -8.92 -9.55 -15.56
C PHE A 354 -8.61 -8.05 -15.56
N SER A 355 -7.34 -7.73 -15.60
CA SER A 355 -6.84 -6.39 -15.93
C SER A 355 -6.01 -6.45 -17.20
N VAL A 356 -5.96 -5.34 -17.92
CA VAL A 356 -5.09 -5.20 -19.09
C VAL A 356 -4.33 -3.89 -19.02
N SER A 357 -3.04 -3.95 -19.32
CA SER A 357 -2.19 -2.77 -19.51
C SER A 357 -1.45 -2.85 -20.84
N ILE A 358 -1.36 -1.71 -21.52
CA ILE A 358 -0.55 -1.54 -22.75
C ILE A 358 0.43 -0.43 -22.49
N THR A 359 1.72 -0.73 -22.65
CA THR A 359 2.79 0.20 -22.33
C THR A 359 3.78 0.34 -23.49
N ASN A 360 4.37 1.52 -23.61
CA ASN A 360 5.43 1.78 -24.58
C ASN A 360 6.73 1.15 -24.09
N ARG A 361 7.25 0.18 -24.83
CA ARG A 361 8.45 -0.60 -24.47
C ARG A 361 9.73 0.24 -24.35
N LYS A 362 9.82 1.35 -25.05
CA LYS A 362 10.96 2.27 -24.93
C LYS A 362 10.94 3.01 -23.62
N SER A 363 9.75 3.36 -23.12
CA SER A 363 9.58 4.12 -21.88
C SER A 363 9.44 3.23 -20.65
N ILE A 364 8.92 2.02 -20.79
CA ILE A 364 8.72 1.07 -19.70
C ILE A 364 9.24 -0.29 -20.14
N GLN A 365 10.32 -0.73 -19.51
CA GLN A 365 10.83 -2.09 -19.71
C GLN A 365 10.23 -3.01 -18.65
N PRO A 366 9.44 -4.03 -19.04
CA PRO A 366 8.89 -4.97 -18.08
C PRO A 366 10.02 -5.77 -17.43
N ASP A 367 10.06 -5.74 -16.11
CA ASP A 367 10.96 -6.60 -15.32
C ASP A 367 10.32 -7.99 -15.19
N SER A 368 10.80 -8.95 -15.97
CA SER A 368 10.32 -10.33 -15.94
C SER A 368 10.64 -11.08 -14.65
N LEU A 369 11.59 -10.58 -13.86
CA LEU A 369 12.00 -11.17 -12.58
C LEU A 369 11.17 -10.62 -11.40
N ALA A 370 10.50 -9.48 -11.60
CA ALA A 370 9.67 -8.85 -10.56
C ALA A 370 8.48 -9.74 -10.16
N ASP A 371 7.98 -9.47 -8.94
CA ASP A 371 6.75 -10.09 -8.46
C ASP A 371 5.56 -9.68 -9.33
N ASN A 372 4.72 -10.65 -9.67
CA ASN A 372 3.53 -10.50 -10.50
C ASN A 372 2.39 -11.33 -9.91
N ILE A 373 1.20 -11.31 -10.50
CA ILE A 373 0.04 -11.99 -9.94
C ILE A 373 0.29 -13.50 -9.75
N VAL A 374 1.01 -14.15 -10.67
CA VAL A 374 1.29 -15.60 -10.61
C VAL A 374 2.27 -15.89 -9.49
N SER A 375 3.44 -15.20 -9.48
CA SER A 375 4.43 -15.41 -8.44
C SER A 375 3.93 -15.01 -7.05
N ASN A 376 3.10 -13.97 -6.96
CA ASN A 376 2.51 -13.54 -5.69
C ASN A 376 1.53 -14.59 -5.15
N LEU A 377 0.53 -14.95 -5.93
CA LEU A 377 -0.54 -15.82 -5.46
C LEU A 377 -0.13 -17.29 -5.31
N LEU A 378 0.81 -17.79 -6.12
CA LEU A 378 1.21 -19.19 -6.06
C LEU A 378 2.46 -19.44 -5.18
N LEU A 379 3.24 -18.40 -4.85
CA LEU A 379 4.52 -18.56 -4.17
C LEU A 379 4.71 -17.58 -3.00
N THR A 380 4.93 -16.28 -3.28
CA THR A 380 5.42 -15.33 -2.26
C THR A 380 4.41 -15.02 -1.16
N SER A 381 3.11 -15.12 -1.45
CA SER A 381 2.06 -14.92 -0.44
C SER A 381 2.02 -16.01 0.62
N ASP A 382 2.57 -17.19 0.36
CA ASP A 382 2.52 -18.36 1.23
C ASP A 382 3.83 -18.58 2.01
N LEU A 383 4.91 -17.86 1.66
CA LEU A 383 6.24 -18.00 2.26
C LEU A 383 6.57 -16.88 3.24
N LYS A 384 7.33 -17.20 4.28
CA LYS A 384 7.93 -16.22 5.19
C LYS A 384 9.16 -15.57 4.57
N GLY A 385 9.33 -14.28 4.83
CA GLY A 385 10.50 -13.53 4.41
C GLY A 385 10.41 -13.02 2.98
N TYR A 386 11.51 -12.41 2.55
CA TYR A 386 11.65 -11.84 1.21
C TYR A 386 12.13 -12.92 0.23
N VAL A 387 11.41 -13.07 -0.88
CA VAL A 387 11.81 -13.91 -2.01
C VAL A 387 12.41 -13.00 -3.08
N GLU A 388 13.68 -13.20 -3.39
CA GLU A 388 14.39 -12.42 -4.40
C GLU A 388 14.03 -12.90 -5.80
N ASP A 389 13.74 -11.95 -6.72
CA ASP A 389 13.42 -12.19 -8.13
C ASP A 389 12.34 -13.28 -8.35
N PRO A 390 11.16 -13.16 -7.72
CA PRO A 390 10.17 -14.25 -7.70
C PRO A 390 9.62 -14.62 -9.07
N GLY A 391 9.66 -13.71 -10.05
CA GLY A 391 9.28 -14.00 -11.44
C GLY A 391 10.16 -15.06 -12.09
N PHE A 392 11.42 -15.20 -11.66
CA PHE A 392 12.35 -16.21 -12.17
C PHE A 392 11.76 -17.64 -12.16
N TYR A 393 11.07 -17.98 -11.08
CA TYR A 393 10.53 -19.33 -10.87
C TYR A 393 9.39 -19.70 -11.83
N PHE A 394 8.87 -18.73 -12.60
CA PHE A 394 7.76 -18.90 -13.52
C PHE A 394 8.14 -18.66 -15.00
N LEU A 395 9.39 -18.23 -15.27
CA LEU A 395 9.85 -18.00 -16.65
C LEU A 395 9.98 -19.28 -17.45
N ARG A 396 10.41 -20.37 -16.82
CA ARG A 396 10.66 -21.66 -17.45
C ARG A 396 10.30 -22.79 -16.49
N GLN A 397 9.89 -23.93 -17.04
CA GLN A 397 9.64 -25.15 -16.27
C GLN A 397 10.74 -26.20 -16.56
N ASP A 398 11.99 -25.79 -16.49
CA ASP A 398 13.14 -26.68 -16.66
C ASP A 398 13.65 -27.25 -15.33
N ALA A 399 14.54 -28.22 -15.40
CA ALA A 399 15.08 -28.89 -14.23
C ALA A 399 15.82 -27.94 -13.27
N ARG A 400 16.46 -26.89 -13.79
CA ARG A 400 17.16 -25.90 -12.99
C ARG A 400 16.18 -25.07 -12.17
N THR A 401 15.10 -24.59 -12.79
CA THR A 401 14.06 -23.81 -12.13
C THR A 401 13.36 -24.64 -11.05
N LEU A 402 13.02 -25.91 -11.33
CA LEU A 402 12.40 -26.82 -10.35
C LEU A 402 13.33 -27.09 -9.17
N ARG A 403 14.63 -27.24 -9.41
CA ARG A 403 15.63 -27.41 -8.35
C ARG A 403 15.76 -26.13 -7.49
N SER A 404 15.77 -24.96 -8.12
CA SER A 404 15.78 -23.68 -7.42
C SER A 404 14.52 -23.47 -6.57
N LEU A 405 13.35 -23.90 -7.05
CA LEU A 405 12.12 -23.92 -6.26
C LEU A 405 12.21 -24.85 -5.05
N ASP A 406 12.86 -26.01 -5.20
CA ASP A 406 13.04 -26.95 -4.09
C ASP A 406 13.93 -26.34 -2.98
N PHE A 407 15.01 -25.65 -3.34
CA PHE A 407 15.81 -24.89 -2.38
C PHE A 407 14.98 -23.82 -1.67
N LEU A 408 14.14 -23.11 -2.41
CA LEU A 408 13.26 -22.10 -1.83
C LEU A 408 12.28 -22.73 -0.84
N MET A 409 11.70 -23.89 -1.17
CA MET A 409 10.78 -24.64 -0.31
C MET A 409 11.45 -25.15 0.97
N MET A 410 12.74 -25.45 0.92
CA MET A 410 13.49 -25.88 2.09
C MET A 410 13.95 -24.72 2.98
N THR A 411 14.24 -23.55 2.41
CA THR A 411 14.84 -22.42 3.13
C THR A 411 13.83 -21.35 3.59
N HIS A 412 12.56 -21.43 3.15
CA HIS A 412 11.49 -20.51 3.54
C HIS A 412 10.37 -21.26 4.25
N GLY A 413 9.95 -20.76 5.39
CA GLY A 413 8.87 -21.38 6.16
C GLY A 413 7.48 -21.05 5.63
N TRP A 414 6.50 -21.86 5.97
CA TRP A 414 5.10 -21.63 5.75
C TRP A 414 4.59 -20.44 6.60
N ARG A 415 3.81 -19.55 6.03
CA ARG A 415 3.40 -18.30 6.68
C ARG A 415 1.96 -18.28 7.15
N ARG A 416 1.03 -18.94 6.44
CA ARG A 416 -0.40 -18.70 6.62
C ARG A 416 -0.94 -19.07 8.00
N TYR A 417 -0.51 -20.19 8.58
CA TYR A 417 -0.94 -20.62 9.91
C TYR A 417 0.03 -21.65 10.51
N LYS A 418 -0.05 -21.82 11.84
CA LYS A 418 0.62 -22.91 12.55
C LYS A 418 -0.36 -24.06 12.65
N PHE A 419 0.04 -25.27 12.22
CA PHE A 419 -0.83 -26.43 12.18
C PHE A 419 -1.38 -26.82 13.55
N ASP A 420 -0.60 -26.73 14.61
CA ASP A 420 -1.04 -26.96 15.98
C ASP A 420 -2.24 -26.08 16.37
N ASN A 421 -2.29 -24.84 15.89
CA ASN A 421 -3.41 -23.95 16.13
C ASN A 421 -4.67 -24.39 15.38
N VAL A 422 -4.54 -25.02 14.20
CA VAL A 422 -5.68 -25.53 13.42
C VAL A 422 -6.33 -26.71 14.11
N LEU A 423 -5.54 -27.66 14.62
CA LEU A 423 -6.06 -28.86 15.27
C LEU A 423 -6.66 -28.58 16.65
N ARG A 424 -6.07 -27.67 17.41
CA ARG A 424 -6.56 -27.33 18.77
C ARG A 424 -7.72 -26.35 18.75
N ALA A 425 -8.10 -25.83 17.59
CA ALA A 425 -9.19 -24.90 17.34
C ALA A 425 -9.33 -23.85 18.47
N PRO A 426 -8.29 -23.02 18.77
CA PRO A 426 -8.49 -21.94 19.69
C PRO A 426 -9.62 -21.08 19.11
N SER A 427 -10.53 -20.61 19.98
CA SER A 427 -11.55 -19.66 19.53
C SER A 427 -10.84 -18.49 18.85
N LEU A 428 -11.01 -18.40 17.53
CA LEU A 428 -10.46 -17.29 16.74
C LEU A 428 -11.23 -16.04 17.15
N ASN A 429 -10.65 -15.24 18.02
CA ASN A 429 -11.20 -13.95 18.41
C ASN A 429 -10.77 -12.92 17.35
N PHE A 430 -11.60 -12.76 16.34
CA PHE A 430 -11.42 -11.68 15.37
C PHE A 430 -11.84 -10.36 16.00
N THR A 431 -10.93 -9.40 16.00
CA THR A 431 -11.18 -8.04 16.46
C THR A 431 -11.59 -7.11 15.32
N ASN A 432 -11.19 -7.44 14.09
CA ASN A 432 -11.48 -6.69 12.89
C ASN A 432 -12.48 -7.47 12.02
N TYR A 433 -13.62 -6.85 11.72
CA TYR A 433 -14.68 -7.47 10.92
C TYR A 433 -14.58 -7.02 9.46
N ILE A 434 -15.25 -7.76 8.57
CA ILE A 434 -15.38 -7.36 7.17
C ILE A 434 -16.09 -6.00 7.10
N GLU A 435 -15.48 -5.05 6.41
CA GLU A 435 -16.04 -3.72 6.20
C GLU A 435 -17.30 -3.82 5.35
N LYS A 436 -18.44 -3.38 5.91
CA LYS A 436 -19.71 -3.23 5.18
C LYS A 436 -19.94 -1.79 4.73
N GLY A 437 -19.07 -0.88 5.12
CA GLY A 437 -19.10 0.55 4.88
C GLY A 437 -18.01 1.23 5.69
N GLN A 438 -17.91 2.54 5.57
CA GLN A 438 -16.97 3.32 6.37
C GLN A 438 -17.56 3.56 7.75
N THR A 439 -16.69 3.59 8.75
CA THR A 439 -17.07 3.71 10.16
C THR A 439 -16.58 5.03 10.73
N ILE A 440 -17.46 5.72 11.45
CA ILE A 440 -17.12 6.85 12.31
C ILE A 440 -17.43 6.41 13.73
N SER A 441 -16.41 6.38 14.58
CA SER A 441 -16.52 5.99 16.00
C SER A 441 -15.96 7.05 16.93
N GLY A 442 -16.37 7.00 18.17
CA GLY A 442 -15.94 7.95 19.17
C GLY A 442 -16.58 7.74 20.52
N ARG A 443 -16.35 8.68 21.42
CA ARG A 443 -16.87 8.66 22.77
C ARG A 443 -17.46 10.03 23.15
N ILE A 444 -18.56 10.00 23.89
CA ILE A 444 -19.18 11.20 24.42
C ILE A 444 -18.95 11.28 25.91
N LYS A 445 -18.40 12.40 26.37
CA LYS A 445 -18.21 12.73 27.79
C LYS A 445 -19.13 13.88 28.17
N GLY A 446 -19.68 13.81 29.36
CA GLY A 446 -20.43 14.91 29.96
C GLY A 446 -19.49 16.02 30.45
N PHE A 447 -20.03 17.18 30.75
CA PHE A 447 -19.31 18.38 31.21
C PHE A 447 -18.34 18.10 32.37
N PHE A 448 -18.66 17.17 33.27
CA PHE A 448 -17.79 16.76 34.37
C PHE A 448 -16.93 15.54 34.08
N GLY A 449 -16.73 15.19 32.79
CA GLY A 449 -15.87 14.09 32.36
C GLY A 449 -16.46 12.68 32.46
N GLY A 450 -17.68 12.52 32.97
CA GLY A 450 -18.36 11.22 33.04
C GLY A 450 -18.88 10.77 31.65
N ASN A 451 -18.89 9.44 31.43
CA ASN A 451 -19.38 8.87 30.17
C ASN A 451 -20.89 9.10 30.00
N VAL A 452 -21.30 9.57 28.85
CA VAL A 452 -22.71 9.79 28.50
C VAL A 452 -23.29 8.48 27.96
N LYS A 453 -24.20 7.87 28.72
CA LYS A 453 -24.88 6.62 28.35
C LYS A 453 -26.20 6.90 27.62
N LYS A 454 -26.47 6.15 26.56
CA LYS A 454 -27.70 6.27 25.76
C LYS A 454 -27.96 7.70 25.28
N GLY A 455 -26.90 8.48 25.06
CA GLY A 455 -26.97 9.82 24.51
C GLY A 455 -27.21 9.78 23.01
N PRO A 456 -28.19 10.51 22.48
CA PRO A 456 -28.43 10.57 21.03
C PRO A 456 -27.31 11.31 20.32
N ILE A 457 -26.92 10.80 19.16
CA ILE A 457 -25.92 11.37 18.26
C ILE A 457 -26.50 11.46 16.86
N VAL A 458 -26.29 12.59 16.20
CA VAL A 458 -26.70 12.84 14.83
C VAL A 458 -25.47 13.25 14.04
N LEU A 459 -25.24 12.60 12.91
CA LEU A 459 -24.22 12.94 11.93
C LEU A 459 -24.92 13.48 10.68
N LEU A 460 -24.50 14.63 10.22
CA LEU A 460 -25.07 15.30 9.06
C LEU A 460 -23.96 15.65 8.06
N ALA A 461 -24.14 15.28 6.81
CA ALA A 461 -23.30 15.76 5.71
C ALA A 461 -24.22 16.29 4.58
N PRO A 462 -24.65 17.54 4.67
CA PRO A 462 -25.69 18.08 3.82
C PRO A 462 -25.37 18.08 2.33
N LYS A 463 -24.12 18.35 1.99
CA LYS A 463 -23.66 18.36 0.59
C LYS A 463 -23.83 17.01 -0.11
N GLN A 464 -23.83 15.92 0.65
CA GLN A 464 -23.98 14.54 0.19
C GLN A 464 -25.34 13.93 0.54
N ASN A 465 -26.25 14.70 1.15
CA ASN A 465 -27.56 14.25 1.65
C ASN A 465 -27.46 13.06 2.63
N ILE A 466 -26.39 13.04 3.47
CA ILE A 466 -26.20 11.98 4.45
C ILE A 466 -26.71 12.43 5.80
N ILE A 467 -27.60 11.62 6.38
CA ILE A 467 -28.09 11.75 7.76
C ILE A 467 -27.94 10.39 8.41
N ALA A 468 -27.19 10.31 9.50
CA ALA A 468 -27.06 9.09 10.28
C ALA A 468 -27.29 9.40 11.76
N THR A 469 -27.96 8.49 12.46
CA THR A 469 -28.25 8.62 13.88
C THR A 469 -27.85 7.37 14.64
N THR A 470 -27.35 7.56 15.85
CA THR A 470 -27.02 6.46 16.76
C THR A 470 -27.18 6.91 18.22
N THR A 471 -26.91 6.02 19.16
CA THR A 471 -26.85 6.34 20.58
C THR A 471 -25.60 5.75 21.18
N THR A 472 -25.05 6.39 22.20
CA THR A 472 -23.91 5.84 22.97
C THR A 472 -24.31 4.60 23.75
N ASP A 473 -23.35 3.71 23.93
CA ASP A 473 -23.43 2.52 24.78
C ASP A 473 -23.26 2.84 26.29
N GLU A 474 -23.08 1.80 27.11
CA GLU A 474 -22.85 1.94 28.55
C GLU A 474 -21.48 2.55 28.92
N LYS A 475 -20.52 2.55 27.96
CA LYS A 475 -19.20 3.18 28.10
C LYS A 475 -19.15 4.59 27.50
N GLY A 476 -20.25 5.07 26.95
CA GLY A 476 -20.32 6.35 26.25
C GLY A 476 -19.74 6.31 24.84
N GLU A 477 -19.50 5.11 24.30
CA GLU A 477 -18.95 4.89 22.97
C GLU A 477 -20.07 4.84 21.92
N PHE A 478 -19.76 5.26 20.70
CA PHE A 478 -20.67 5.16 19.57
C PHE A 478 -19.96 4.70 18.31
N ILE A 479 -20.70 4.04 17.44
CA ILE A 479 -20.25 3.61 16.11
C ILE A 479 -21.37 3.93 15.12
N VAL A 480 -21.00 4.54 13.99
CA VAL A 480 -21.88 4.81 12.86
C VAL A 480 -21.24 4.24 11.60
N ASN A 481 -21.97 3.35 10.92
CA ASN A 481 -21.58 2.83 9.61
C ASN A 481 -22.36 3.56 8.53
N THR A 482 -21.66 4.18 7.60
CA THR A 482 -22.25 4.89 6.46
C THR A 482 -21.26 4.90 5.30
N SER A 483 -21.73 5.17 4.10
CA SER A 483 -20.87 5.31 2.93
C SER A 483 -20.79 6.76 2.54
N PHE A 484 -19.57 7.28 2.39
CA PHE A 484 -19.34 8.67 2.00
C PHE A 484 -18.09 8.79 1.12
N ARG A 485 -18.08 9.82 0.28
CA ARG A 485 -16.95 10.15 -0.59
C ARG A 485 -15.85 10.87 0.18
N ASP A 486 -14.66 10.88 -0.38
CA ASP A 486 -13.58 11.72 0.14
C ASP A 486 -13.98 13.19 0.21
N SER A 487 -13.35 13.92 1.11
CA SER A 487 -13.67 15.34 1.39
C SER A 487 -15.09 15.61 1.91
N THR A 488 -15.81 14.57 2.36
CA THR A 488 -17.07 14.73 3.07
C THR A 488 -16.82 15.27 4.47
N THR A 489 -17.46 16.38 4.81
CA THR A 489 -17.42 16.95 6.15
C THR A 489 -18.73 16.67 6.86
N PHE A 490 -18.64 16.01 8.01
CA PHE A 490 -19.77 15.74 8.88
C PHE A 490 -19.86 16.79 9.98
N LEU A 491 -21.06 17.26 10.21
CA LEU A 491 -21.45 17.91 11.45
C LEU A 491 -21.94 16.83 12.41
N ILE A 492 -21.28 16.67 13.54
CA ILE A 492 -21.65 15.67 14.55
C ILE A 492 -22.22 16.40 15.75
N GLN A 493 -23.46 16.09 16.08
CA GLN A 493 -24.16 16.63 17.22
C GLN A 493 -24.45 15.52 18.23
N ALA A 494 -24.13 15.76 19.50
CA ALA A 494 -24.43 14.84 20.58
C ALA A 494 -25.13 15.55 21.75
N ARG A 495 -25.94 14.80 22.48
CA ARG A 495 -26.63 15.27 23.70
C ARG A 495 -26.62 14.17 24.78
N THR A 496 -26.83 14.55 26.02
CA THR A 496 -27.12 13.56 27.05
C THR A 496 -28.51 12.94 26.81
N LYS A 497 -28.80 11.79 27.43
CA LYS A 497 -30.13 11.16 27.37
C LYS A 497 -31.29 12.11 27.75
N ARG A 498 -31.02 13.13 28.58
CA ARG A 498 -32.00 14.12 29.00
C ARG A 498 -32.04 15.36 28.09
N GLY A 499 -31.31 15.37 26.97
CA GLY A 499 -31.32 16.45 25.99
C GLY A 499 -30.30 17.57 26.22
N PHE A 500 -29.47 17.53 27.30
CA PHE A 500 -28.48 18.59 27.55
C PHE A 500 -27.35 18.53 26.51
N ALA A 501 -26.97 19.66 25.98
CA ALA A 501 -25.93 19.85 24.98
C ALA A 501 -24.52 19.94 25.58
N GLY A 502 -24.37 20.12 26.90
CA GLY A 502 -23.09 20.22 27.60
C GLY A 502 -22.32 18.89 27.61
N VAL A 503 -21.91 18.44 26.42
CA VAL A 503 -21.14 17.21 26.22
C VAL A 503 -19.93 17.51 25.36
N ASP A 504 -18.86 16.74 25.57
CA ASP A 504 -17.66 16.72 24.75
C ASP A 504 -17.66 15.49 23.84
N ILE A 505 -17.30 15.68 22.56
CA ILE A 505 -17.30 14.65 21.52
C ILE A 505 -15.85 14.32 21.16
N GLU A 506 -15.39 13.16 21.56
CA GLU A 506 -14.08 12.64 21.20
C GLU A 506 -14.23 11.67 20.02
N ILE A 507 -13.69 12.03 18.85
CA ILE A 507 -13.66 11.14 17.67
C ILE A 507 -12.43 10.23 17.75
N GLU A 508 -12.66 8.95 17.56
CA GLU A 508 -11.60 7.97 17.39
C GLU A 508 -10.99 8.09 16.01
N LYS A 509 -9.71 8.47 15.97
CA LYS A 509 -9.00 8.56 14.69
C LYS A 509 -8.54 7.16 14.27
N PRO A 510 -8.68 6.80 12.98
CA PRO A 510 -8.21 5.51 12.50
C PRO A 510 -6.69 5.39 12.71
N GLU A 511 -6.27 4.31 13.35
CA GLU A 511 -4.87 3.94 13.48
C GLU A 511 -4.47 3.06 12.29
N TYR A 512 -3.35 3.41 11.66
CA TYR A 512 -2.80 2.63 10.55
C TYR A 512 -1.66 1.75 11.06
N PRO A 513 -1.59 0.48 10.60
CA PRO A 513 -0.49 -0.40 10.97
C PRO A 513 0.86 0.22 10.61
N VAL A 514 1.85 0.00 11.49
CA VAL A 514 3.23 0.44 11.22
C VAL A 514 3.72 -0.16 9.90
N ALA A 515 4.47 0.61 9.13
CA ALA A 515 5.04 0.14 7.89
C ALA A 515 6.01 -1.02 8.14
N PHE A 516 5.79 -2.12 7.47
CA PHE A 516 6.67 -3.28 7.47
C PHE A 516 7.23 -3.47 6.06
N HIS A 517 8.55 -3.37 5.91
CA HIS A 517 9.21 -3.54 4.62
C HIS A 517 9.59 -5.02 4.44
N LYS A 518 8.98 -5.66 3.46
CA LYS A 518 9.29 -7.06 3.13
C LYS A 518 10.58 -7.20 2.33
N SER A 519 10.90 -6.21 1.51
CA SER A 519 12.02 -6.26 0.56
C SER A 519 13.09 -5.25 0.92
N PRO A 520 14.37 -5.62 0.83
CA PRO A 520 15.46 -4.65 0.84
C PRO A 520 15.33 -3.71 -0.36
N PHE A 521 15.81 -2.47 -0.20
CA PHE A 521 15.83 -1.50 -1.29
C PHE A 521 17.05 -1.72 -2.17
N ARG A 522 16.84 -1.93 -3.47
CA ARG A 522 17.90 -1.88 -4.47
C ARG A 522 18.04 -0.48 -5.03
N ASP A 523 19.25 0.05 -5.00
CA ASP A 523 19.63 1.24 -5.75
C ASP A 523 19.86 0.81 -7.22
N GLY A 524 18.79 0.64 -7.97
CA GLY A 524 18.87 0.21 -9.35
C GLY A 524 17.80 0.83 -10.22
N ALA A 525 18.19 1.51 -11.30
CA ALA A 525 17.42 2.17 -12.35
C ALA A 525 17.39 3.72 -12.32
N ALA A 526 18.48 4.35 -11.86
CA ALA A 526 18.60 5.81 -11.99
C ALA A 526 18.56 6.27 -13.47
N THR A 527 19.24 5.57 -14.37
CA THR A 527 19.30 5.89 -15.81
C THR A 527 17.96 5.77 -16.52
N PHE A 528 17.20 4.72 -16.22
CA PHE A 528 15.87 4.52 -16.82
C PHE A 528 14.84 5.57 -16.35
N MET A 529 14.94 5.99 -15.10
CA MET A 529 14.06 7.02 -14.57
C MET A 529 14.33 8.39 -15.20
N GLU A 530 15.58 8.71 -15.52
CA GLU A 530 15.94 9.97 -16.18
C GLU A 530 15.33 10.06 -17.59
N ASP A 531 15.44 9.01 -18.39
CA ASP A 531 14.83 8.96 -19.73
C ASP A 531 13.29 9.01 -19.66
N TYR A 532 12.69 8.33 -18.72
CA TYR A 532 11.25 8.38 -18.47
C TYR A 532 10.80 9.80 -18.09
N LEU A 533 11.52 10.47 -17.19
CA LEU A 533 11.18 11.82 -16.75
C LEU A 533 11.37 12.86 -17.86
N LEU A 534 12.39 12.72 -18.68
CA LEU A 534 12.59 13.57 -19.86
C LEU A 534 11.43 13.43 -20.85
N ASN A 535 10.99 12.20 -21.12
CA ASN A 535 9.86 11.93 -22.02
C ASN A 535 8.51 12.40 -21.46
N THR A 536 8.33 12.39 -20.14
CA THR A 536 7.09 12.83 -19.49
C THR A 536 7.03 14.34 -19.28
N ARG A 537 8.16 15.06 -19.32
CA ARG A 537 8.22 16.52 -19.17
C ARG A 537 7.34 17.24 -20.20
N ASP A 538 7.27 16.74 -21.42
CA ASP A 538 6.50 17.35 -22.49
C ASP A 538 4.99 17.12 -22.41
N GLN A 539 4.54 16.31 -21.46
CA GLN A 539 3.11 15.97 -21.30
C GLN A 539 2.33 16.99 -20.45
N TYR A 540 3.00 17.87 -19.70
CA TYR A 540 2.37 18.90 -18.90
C TYR A 540 3.26 20.13 -18.78
N TYR A 541 2.67 21.26 -18.50
CA TYR A 541 3.35 22.52 -18.24
C TYR A 541 2.81 23.19 -16.96
N MET A 542 3.57 24.15 -16.46
CA MET A 542 3.19 24.94 -15.29
C MET A 542 2.59 26.26 -15.73
N GLU A 543 1.42 26.60 -15.27
CA GLU A 543 0.77 27.89 -15.49
C GLU A 543 0.31 28.47 -14.16
N GLY A 544 0.83 29.64 -13.79
CA GLY A 544 0.49 30.31 -12.55
C GLY A 544 0.75 29.51 -11.29
N GLY A 545 1.77 28.63 -11.29
CA GLY A 545 2.10 27.74 -10.17
C GLY A 545 1.23 26.48 -10.07
N MET A 546 0.29 26.29 -10.98
CA MET A 546 -0.54 25.08 -11.07
C MET A 546 -0.09 24.18 -12.21
N ARG A 547 -0.17 22.89 -11.95
CA ARG A 547 0.11 21.84 -12.93
C ARG A 547 -1.03 21.76 -13.93
N VAL A 548 -0.76 22.14 -15.18
CA VAL A 548 -1.71 21.97 -16.29
C VAL A 548 -1.36 20.69 -17.02
N TYR A 549 -2.18 19.66 -16.83
CA TYR A 549 -2.13 18.50 -17.70
C TYR A 549 -2.71 18.93 -19.05
N ASN A 550 -2.02 18.59 -20.13
CA ASN A 550 -2.54 18.84 -21.47
C ASN A 550 -3.63 17.82 -21.85
N LEU A 551 -4.55 17.60 -20.95
CA LEU A 551 -5.81 17.01 -21.28
C LEU A 551 -6.58 18.08 -22.08
N LYS A 552 -7.02 17.75 -23.30
CA LYS A 552 -7.95 18.64 -24.02
C LYS A 552 -9.09 18.96 -23.08
N GLU A 553 -9.33 20.26 -22.99
CA GLU A 553 -10.49 20.85 -22.35
C GLU A 553 -11.73 19.97 -22.53
N VAL A 554 -12.16 19.31 -21.48
CA VAL A 554 -13.58 19.00 -21.34
C VAL A 554 -14.19 20.35 -21.04
N LEU A 555 -14.72 21.02 -22.09
CA LEU A 555 -15.49 22.24 -21.95
C LEU A 555 -16.77 21.86 -21.20
N ILE A 556 -16.67 21.84 -19.87
CA ILE A 556 -17.85 21.94 -19.03
C ILE A 556 -18.26 23.40 -19.10
N THR A 557 -19.08 23.73 -20.09
CA THR A 557 -19.84 25.00 -20.12
C THR A 557 -20.88 24.97 -19.02
N GLY A 558 -20.42 25.03 -17.80
CA GLY A 558 -21.17 25.43 -16.63
C GLY A 558 -20.48 26.66 -16.09
N ASN A 559 -21.14 27.80 -16.07
CA ASN A 559 -20.71 28.94 -15.29
C ASN A 559 -20.59 28.51 -13.81
N ARG A 560 -19.51 27.83 -13.45
CA ARG A 560 -19.09 27.73 -12.07
C ARG A 560 -18.38 29.03 -11.74
N LYS A 561 -19.15 29.97 -11.17
CA LYS A 561 -18.59 30.93 -10.23
C LYS A 561 -17.72 30.11 -9.28
N LYS A 562 -16.43 30.51 -9.06
CA LYS A 562 -15.60 29.99 -7.97
C LYS A 562 -16.52 29.99 -6.74
N PRO A 563 -16.65 28.87 -6.00
CA PRO A 563 -17.30 28.97 -4.71
C PRO A 563 -16.37 29.86 -3.86
N SER A 564 -16.85 31.06 -3.53
CA SER A 564 -16.45 31.73 -2.30
C SER A 564 -16.53 30.66 -1.21
N SER A 565 -15.62 30.64 -0.25
CA SER A 565 -15.58 29.71 0.88
C SER A 565 -16.99 29.55 1.45
N THR A 566 -17.66 28.46 1.05
CA THR A 566 -19.09 28.30 1.36
C THR A 566 -19.14 27.40 2.60
N SER A 567 -19.68 27.94 3.68
CA SER A 567 -19.99 27.20 4.89
C SER A 567 -20.74 25.89 4.58
N ILE A 568 -20.49 24.83 5.32
CA ILE A 568 -21.19 23.55 5.20
C ILE A 568 -22.69 23.65 5.38
N TYR A 569 -23.17 24.75 6.00
CA TYR A 569 -24.58 25.02 6.28
C TYR A 569 -25.33 25.72 5.12
N THR A 570 -24.64 26.20 4.10
CA THR A 570 -25.25 27.12 3.09
C THR A 570 -25.63 26.46 1.77
N GLY A 571 -25.79 25.14 1.71
CA GLY A 571 -26.16 24.40 0.49
C GLY A 571 -27.67 24.19 0.23
N GLY A 572 -28.56 24.77 1.00
CA GLY A 572 -29.99 24.52 0.95
C GLY A 572 -30.76 25.33 -0.09
N ILE A 573 -31.98 24.87 -0.43
CA ILE A 573 -32.86 25.47 -1.47
C ILE A 573 -33.48 26.81 -0.98
N ASN A 574 -33.70 26.97 0.34
CA ASN A 574 -34.35 28.13 0.94
C ASN A 574 -33.36 29.10 1.63
N THR A 575 -32.07 28.92 1.37
CA THR A 575 -31.03 29.77 1.93
C THR A 575 -30.94 31.08 1.17
N TYR A 576 -31.03 32.19 1.89
CA TYR A 576 -30.80 33.53 1.33
C TYR A 576 -29.37 33.96 1.67
N THR A 577 -28.52 34.11 0.67
CA THR A 577 -27.09 34.46 0.83
C THR A 577 -26.79 35.83 0.21
N VAL A 578 -26.01 36.64 0.94
CA VAL A 578 -25.47 37.93 0.49
C VAL A 578 -23.95 37.81 0.49
N GLU A 579 -23.32 38.11 -0.63
CA GLU A 579 -21.87 38.10 -0.77
C GLU A 579 -21.24 39.35 -0.13
N GLY A 580 -19.99 39.21 0.36
CA GLY A 580 -19.28 40.26 1.08
C GLY A 580 -19.19 41.62 0.33
N GLU A 581 -18.98 41.57 -1.00
CA GLU A 581 -18.98 42.78 -1.84
C GLU A 581 -20.30 43.49 -1.85
N GLN A 582 -21.43 42.81 -1.68
CA GLN A 582 -22.78 43.43 -1.58
C GLN A 582 -23.00 44.02 -0.19
N LEU A 583 -22.43 43.39 0.87
CA LEU A 583 -22.53 43.89 2.24
C LEU A 583 -21.84 45.26 2.38
N GLU A 584 -20.68 45.41 1.74
CA GLU A 584 -19.96 46.70 1.70
C GLU A 584 -20.77 47.78 0.99
N LYS A 585 -21.43 47.46 -0.12
CA LYS A 585 -22.31 48.37 -0.87
C LYS A 585 -23.54 48.81 -0.07
N TYR A 586 -24.01 47.99 0.85
CA TYR A 586 -25.14 48.31 1.73
C TYR A 586 -24.76 49.24 2.89
N GLY A 587 -23.46 49.59 3.07
CA GLY A 587 -22.99 50.46 4.14
C GLY A 587 -23.17 49.87 5.53
N ALA A 588 -23.07 48.53 5.67
CA ALA A 588 -23.02 47.87 6.97
C ALA A 588 -21.61 48.01 7.56
N HIS A 589 -21.51 48.43 8.82
CA HIS A 589 -20.25 48.56 9.52
C HIS A 589 -19.92 47.31 10.34
N THR A 590 -20.92 46.73 10.99
CA THR A 590 -20.80 45.51 11.80
C THR A 590 -21.57 44.35 11.18
N ALA A 591 -21.27 43.12 11.62
CA ALA A 591 -22.05 41.95 11.25
C ALA A 591 -23.52 42.10 11.72
N PHE A 592 -23.71 42.74 12.86
CA PHE A 592 -25.07 43.06 13.35
C PHE A 592 -25.84 43.92 12.37
N ASP A 593 -25.22 45.01 11.86
CA ASP A 593 -25.82 45.88 10.84
C ASP A 593 -26.16 45.13 9.55
N ALA A 594 -25.28 44.19 9.15
CA ALA A 594 -25.49 43.37 7.99
C ALA A 594 -26.68 42.41 8.16
N VAL A 595 -26.77 41.76 9.31
CA VAL A 595 -27.85 40.81 9.67
C VAL A 595 -29.19 41.49 9.70
N MET A 596 -29.24 42.71 10.21
CA MET A 596 -30.48 43.53 10.26
C MET A 596 -31.07 43.86 8.87
N ARG A 597 -30.26 43.77 7.83
CA ARG A 597 -30.69 44.01 6.44
C ARG A 597 -31.17 42.77 5.72
N LEU A 598 -31.09 41.60 6.39
CA LEU A 598 -31.62 40.37 5.81
C LEU A 598 -33.17 40.37 5.81
N PRO A 599 -33.78 39.81 4.77
CA PRO A 599 -35.26 39.83 4.65
C PRO A 599 -35.91 38.96 5.75
N GLY A 600 -36.78 39.62 6.54
CA GLY A 600 -37.53 38.97 7.62
C GLY A 600 -36.78 38.81 8.92
N VAL A 601 -35.66 39.48 9.09
CA VAL A 601 -34.96 39.64 10.38
C VAL A 601 -35.46 40.90 11.08
N SER A 602 -35.68 40.82 12.37
CA SER A 602 -36.09 41.91 13.25
C SER A 602 -35.37 41.87 14.57
N VAL A 603 -35.22 43.00 15.27
CA VAL A 603 -34.67 43.10 16.61
C VAL A 603 -35.74 43.45 17.61
N MET A 604 -35.77 42.78 18.72
CA MET A 604 -36.60 43.02 19.89
C MET A 604 -35.72 43.21 21.12
N ASN A 605 -36.25 43.88 22.15
CA ASN A 605 -35.59 44.06 23.47
C ASN A 605 -34.15 44.59 23.43
N GLY A 606 -33.79 45.38 22.43
CA GLY A 606 -32.48 46.04 22.31
C GLY A 606 -31.47 45.31 21.44
N ASN A 607 -31.18 43.99 21.63
CA ASN A 607 -30.21 43.23 20.84
C ASN A 607 -30.66 41.81 20.47
N GLU A 608 -31.91 41.43 20.77
CA GLU A 608 -32.40 40.09 20.45
C GLU A 608 -32.83 40.02 18.98
N ILE A 609 -32.17 39.12 18.23
CA ILE A 609 -32.48 38.93 16.80
C ILE A 609 -33.56 37.86 16.65
N HIS A 610 -34.56 38.17 15.84
CA HIS A 610 -35.67 37.27 15.55
C HIS A 610 -35.90 37.14 14.03
N ILE A 611 -36.19 35.91 13.59
CA ILE A 611 -36.54 35.63 12.19
C ILE A 611 -38.04 35.43 12.08
N ARG A 612 -38.74 36.25 11.28
CA ARG A 612 -40.18 36.16 11.05
C ARG A 612 -41.02 36.14 12.34
N ASN A 613 -40.64 36.95 13.32
CA ASN A 613 -41.30 37.04 14.65
C ASN A 613 -41.32 35.72 15.44
N ASN A 614 -40.39 34.81 15.18
CA ASN A 614 -40.21 33.63 16.03
C ASN A 614 -39.81 34.09 17.45
N PRO A 615 -40.47 33.64 18.51
CA PRO A 615 -40.12 34.07 19.87
C PRO A 615 -38.73 33.61 20.33
N GLN A 616 -38.13 32.63 19.68
CA GLN A 616 -36.78 32.18 19.96
C GLN A 616 -35.77 32.86 19.05
N GLN A 617 -34.56 33.09 19.56
CA GLN A 617 -33.46 33.64 18.77
C GLN A 617 -32.89 32.59 17.80
N PRO A 618 -32.42 33.01 16.59
CA PRO A 618 -31.75 32.11 15.66
C PRO A 618 -30.34 31.74 16.17
N VAL A 619 -29.87 30.61 15.75
CA VAL A 619 -28.46 30.19 15.97
C VAL A 619 -27.55 31.00 15.06
N ILE A 620 -26.41 31.47 15.61
CA ILE A 620 -25.36 32.13 14.87
C ILE A 620 -24.25 31.13 14.56
N VAL A 621 -23.81 31.12 13.32
CA VAL A 621 -22.70 30.26 12.86
C VAL A 621 -21.65 31.14 12.20
N ILE A 622 -20.41 31.08 12.63
CA ILE A 622 -19.31 31.85 12.05
C ILE A 622 -18.17 30.87 11.71
N ASP A 623 -17.75 30.80 10.44
CA ASP A 623 -16.79 29.85 9.91
C ASP A 623 -17.04 28.41 10.39
N ASP A 624 -18.30 27.98 10.25
CA ASP A 624 -18.82 26.67 10.64
C ASP A 624 -18.81 26.39 12.17
N VAL A 625 -18.46 27.36 13.00
CA VAL A 625 -18.57 27.28 14.47
C VAL A 625 -19.90 27.82 14.91
N VAL A 626 -20.62 27.02 15.71
CA VAL A 626 -21.97 27.40 16.22
C VAL A 626 -21.86 28.17 17.53
N TYR A 627 -22.49 29.36 17.59
CA TYR A 627 -22.60 30.20 18.77
C TYR A 627 -24.04 30.17 19.27
N GLU A 628 -24.25 29.87 20.53
CA GLU A 628 -25.55 29.88 21.19
C GLU A 628 -25.65 31.10 22.11
N ASP A 629 -26.74 31.84 22.01
CA ASP A 629 -27.08 32.95 22.90
C ASP A 629 -26.02 34.07 23.00
N ASP A 630 -25.19 34.25 21.98
CA ASP A 630 -24.10 35.25 21.98
C ASP A 630 -24.24 36.20 20.76
N ASN A 631 -25.20 37.11 20.84
CA ASN A 631 -25.37 38.15 19.82
C ASN A 631 -24.30 39.27 19.91
N GLU A 632 -23.54 39.34 21.02
CA GLU A 632 -22.52 40.38 21.19
C GLU A 632 -21.38 40.18 20.17
N ILE A 633 -21.11 38.94 19.74
CA ILE A 633 -20.13 38.67 18.71
C ILE A 633 -20.42 39.39 17.39
N LEU A 634 -21.67 39.54 17.03
CA LEU A 634 -22.11 40.27 15.82
C LEU A 634 -21.83 41.77 15.89
N THR A 635 -21.77 42.34 17.07
CA THR A 635 -21.47 43.78 17.27
C THR A 635 -19.97 44.05 17.19
N THR A 636 -19.13 43.05 17.45
CA THR A 636 -17.65 43.15 17.40
C THR A 636 -17.08 42.81 16.04
N LEU A 637 -17.77 41.99 15.26
CA LEU A 637 -17.34 41.55 13.94
C LEU A 637 -17.63 42.63 12.89
N GLN A 638 -16.63 43.04 12.13
CA GLN A 638 -16.78 44.03 11.06
C GLN A 638 -17.36 43.38 9.80
N ALA A 639 -18.30 44.05 9.15
CA ALA A 639 -18.91 43.58 7.91
C ALA A 639 -17.91 43.46 6.76
N SER A 640 -16.84 44.26 6.78
CA SER A 640 -15.70 44.17 5.84
C SER A 640 -14.93 42.88 5.92
N ASP A 641 -14.97 42.19 7.05
CA ASP A 641 -14.23 40.91 7.27
C ASP A 641 -15.05 39.69 6.79
N MET A 642 -16.33 39.91 6.42
CA MET A 642 -17.20 38.84 5.97
C MET A 642 -17.05 38.58 4.47
N SER A 643 -16.92 37.31 4.12
CA SER A 643 -16.97 36.81 2.75
C SER A 643 -18.42 36.59 2.28
N SER A 644 -19.27 36.07 3.16
CA SER A 644 -20.70 35.90 2.90
C SER A 644 -21.52 35.89 4.18
N LEU A 645 -22.80 36.24 4.04
CA LEU A 645 -23.81 36.20 5.11
C LEU A 645 -25.02 35.44 4.59
N SER A 646 -25.42 34.38 5.25
CA SER A 646 -26.52 33.52 4.85
C SER A 646 -27.59 33.41 5.94
N LEU A 647 -28.84 33.42 5.53
CA LEU A 647 -30.01 33.22 6.39
C LEU A 647 -30.67 31.87 6.07
N LEU A 648 -30.64 30.95 7.01
CA LEU A 648 -31.26 29.62 6.89
C LEU A 648 -32.62 29.62 7.56
N ARG A 649 -33.60 29.01 6.90
CA ARG A 649 -35.00 28.95 7.39
C ARG A 649 -35.60 27.57 7.13
N GLY A 650 -36.53 27.16 7.99
CA GLY A 650 -37.28 25.91 7.81
C GLY A 650 -36.40 24.67 7.67
N ALA A 651 -36.58 23.94 6.60
CA ALA A 651 -35.82 22.70 6.36
C ALA A 651 -34.30 22.90 6.30
N ASP A 652 -33.84 24.05 5.78
CA ASP A 652 -32.40 24.33 5.70
C ASP A 652 -31.80 24.59 7.08
N ALA A 653 -32.55 25.14 8.01
CA ALA A 653 -32.10 25.33 9.38
C ALA A 653 -32.21 24.06 10.23
N ALA A 654 -32.97 23.05 9.77
CA ALA A 654 -33.06 21.73 10.44
C ALA A 654 -31.73 20.97 10.50
N ILE A 655 -30.78 21.35 9.67
CA ILE A 655 -29.40 20.89 9.73
C ILE A 655 -28.74 21.11 11.11
N LEU A 656 -29.20 22.13 11.85
CA LEU A 656 -28.76 22.43 13.20
C LEU A 656 -29.60 21.73 14.28
N GLY A 657 -30.47 20.80 13.86
CA GLY A 657 -31.36 20.06 14.76
C GLY A 657 -32.39 20.96 15.43
N SER A 658 -32.74 20.68 16.68
CA SER A 658 -33.68 21.48 17.47
C SER A 658 -33.24 22.96 17.68
N ARG A 659 -31.94 23.23 17.56
CA ARG A 659 -31.38 24.59 17.64
C ARG A 659 -31.73 25.44 16.45
N GLY A 660 -31.84 24.82 15.26
CA GLY A 660 -32.27 25.50 14.06
C GLY A 660 -33.79 25.80 13.97
N ALA A 661 -34.59 25.47 15.00
CA ALA A 661 -36.04 25.67 14.99
C ALA A 661 -36.45 27.12 14.78
N ALA A 662 -35.65 28.07 15.26
CA ALA A 662 -35.87 29.52 15.06
C ALA A 662 -35.15 30.06 13.79
N GLY A 663 -34.49 29.21 13.00
CA GLY A 663 -33.61 29.58 11.90
C GLY A 663 -32.17 29.75 12.32
N ALA A 664 -31.27 30.04 11.36
CA ALA A 664 -29.87 30.30 11.62
C ALA A 664 -29.31 31.40 10.74
N ILE A 665 -28.32 32.11 11.27
CA ILE A 665 -27.54 33.13 10.58
C ILE A 665 -26.10 32.55 10.43
N VAL A 666 -25.65 32.38 9.19
CA VAL A 666 -24.34 31.80 8.88
C VAL A 666 -23.46 32.87 8.27
N ILE A 667 -22.30 33.11 8.89
CA ILE A 667 -21.31 34.10 8.48
C ILE A 667 -20.03 33.33 8.08
N THR A 668 -19.48 33.65 6.91
CA THR A 668 -18.18 33.19 6.47
C THR A 668 -17.21 34.37 6.38
N LEU A 669 -16.03 34.26 6.96
CA LEU A 669 -15.04 35.33 6.96
C LEU A 669 -14.14 35.28 5.73
N LYS A 670 -13.51 36.39 5.36
CA LYS A 670 -12.58 36.51 4.20
C LYS A 670 -11.29 35.79 4.43
N ASP A 671 -10.74 35.86 5.63
CA ASP A 671 -9.52 35.13 6.05
C ASP A 671 -9.81 34.49 7.42
N GLY A 672 -9.42 33.24 7.61
CA GLY A 672 -9.65 32.51 8.87
C GLY A 672 -9.01 33.21 10.07
N ARG A 673 -9.71 34.18 10.66
CA ARG A 673 -9.26 34.92 11.85
C ARG A 673 -9.70 34.17 13.09
N ASP A 674 -8.80 34.07 14.08
CA ASP A 674 -9.11 33.55 15.40
C ASP A 674 -10.11 34.49 16.11
N LEU A 675 -11.35 34.11 16.14
CA LEU A 675 -12.35 34.77 16.98
C LEU A 675 -12.28 34.25 18.41
N PRO A 676 -12.54 35.09 19.43
CA PRO A 676 -12.64 34.59 20.80
C PRO A 676 -13.87 33.67 20.90
N ALA A 677 -13.66 32.37 20.88
CA ALA A 677 -14.71 31.38 20.72
C ALA A 677 -15.25 30.92 22.08
N ARG A 678 -16.59 30.91 22.18
CA ARG A 678 -17.31 29.89 22.96
C ARG A 678 -18.02 28.98 21.99
N PRO A 679 -17.34 27.94 21.45
CA PRO A 679 -17.99 27.01 20.54
C PRO A 679 -19.17 26.34 21.25
N ALA A 680 -20.26 26.12 20.52
CA ALA A 680 -21.42 25.42 21.05
C ALA A 680 -21.03 24.01 21.51
N GLN A 681 -21.32 23.72 22.79
CA GLN A 681 -21.03 22.43 23.37
C GLN A 681 -21.86 21.33 22.68
N GLY A 682 -21.25 20.16 22.49
CA GLY A 682 -21.89 18.99 21.89
C GLY A 682 -22.10 19.06 20.37
N ILE A 683 -21.35 19.92 19.67
CA ILE A 683 -21.26 19.94 18.20
C ILE A 683 -19.80 20.03 17.78
N ILE A 684 -19.41 19.19 16.83
CA ILE A 684 -18.10 19.26 16.17
C ILE A 684 -18.24 19.05 14.68
N THR A 685 -17.26 19.53 13.92
CA THR A 685 -17.07 19.16 12.52
C THR A 685 -15.95 18.14 12.39
N TYR A 686 -16.16 17.11 11.56
CA TYR A 686 -15.19 16.07 11.31
C TYR A 686 -15.18 15.67 9.84
N SER A 687 -13.99 15.66 9.23
CA SER A 687 -13.79 15.22 7.85
C SER A 687 -12.96 13.94 7.83
N PRO A 688 -13.61 12.77 7.90
CA PRO A 688 -12.92 11.48 7.78
C PRO A 688 -12.40 11.25 6.36
N LEU A 689 -11.47 10.31 6.20
CA LEU A 689 -11.10 9.80 4.89
C LEU A 689 -12.28 9.03 4.30
N GLY A 690 -12.79 9.49 3.17
CA GLY A 690 -13.86 8.86 2.43
C GLY A 690 -13.38 7.97 1.29
N TYR A 691 -14.32 7.29 0.62
CA TYR A 691 -14.02 6.57 -0.62
C TYR A 691 -13.72 7.57 -1.73
N SER A 692 -12.61 7.35 -2.44
CA SER A 692 -12.33 8.07 -3.67
C SER A 692 -13.31 7.64 -4.76
N ASP A 693 -13.74 8.60 -5.58
CA ASP A 693 -14.50 8.25 -6.78
C ASP A 693 -13.63 7.39 -7.70
N SER A 694 -14.26 6.44 -8.35
CA SER A 694 -13.64 5.64 -9.39
C SER A 694 -13.26 6.58 -10.55
N VAL A 695 -11.99 6.62 -10.89
CA VAL A 695 -11.47 7.41 -12.01
C VAL A 695 -11.13 6.46 -13.15
N GLU A 696 -11.73 6.66 -14.30
CA GLU A 696 -11.36 5.94 -15.51
C GLU A 696 -9.97 6.37 -15.98
N PHE A 697 -9.21 5.41 -16.50
CA PHE A 697 -7.93 5.72 -17.12
C PHE A 697 -8.15 6.53 -18.38
N TYR A 698 -7.66 7.77 -18.37
CA TYR A 698 -7.76 8.64 -19.54
C TYR A 698 -6.77 8.19 -20.64
N HIS A 699 -7.29 7.94 -21.81
CA HIS A 699 -6.50 7.82 -23.05
C HIS A 699 -7.06 8.76 -24.13
N PRO A 700 -6.21 9.50 -24.85
CA PRO A 700 -6.67 10.43 -25.89
C PRO A 700 -7.34 9.67 -27.03
N THR A 701 -8.37 10.28 -27.60
CA THR A 701 -9.01 9.83 -28.83
C THR A 701 -8.61 10.71 -29.98
N TYR A 702 -8.25 10.12 -31.12
CA TYR A 702 -7.87 10.82 -32.36
C TYR A 702 -8.89 10.54 -33.46
N ASP A 703 -10.16 10.71 -33.15
CA ASP A 703 -11.33 10.42 -34.00
C ASP A 703 -11.62 11.50 -35.02
N THR A 704 -11.01 12.69 -34.90
CA THR A 704 -11.16 13.79 -35.87
C THR A 704 -9.81 14.23 -36.47
N PRO A 705 -9.80 14.82 -37.67
CA PRO A 705 -8.54 15.32 -38.30
C PRO A 705 -7.82 16.35 -37.40
N GLU A 706 -8.56 17.25 -36.75
CA GLU A 706 -7.99 18.29 -35.88
C GLU A 706 -7.28 17.69 -34.68
N LYS A 707 -7.81 16.60 -34.14
CA LYS A 707 -7.17 15.87 -33.04
C LYS A 707 -5.94 15.10 -33.50
N LYS A 708 -5.97 14.54 -34.70
CA LYS A 708 -4.82 13.87 -35.32
C LYS A 708 -3.67 14.83 -35.61
N ASP A 709 -3.98 16.02 -36.13
CA ASP A 709 -3.01 17.04 -36.51
C ASP A 709 -2.58 17.97 -35.37
N ALA A 710 -2.98 17.64 -34.13
CA ALA A 710 -2.59 18.41 -32.96
C ALA A 710 -1.06 18.54 -32.89
N ARG A 711 -0.54 19.79 -32.82
CA ARG A 711 0.90 20.13 -32.85
C ARG A 711 1.71 19.48 -31.73
N ARG A 712 1.04 19.01 -30.73
CA ARG A 712 1.67 18.46 -29.54
C ARG A 712 1.92 16.98 -29.70
N SER A 713 3.14 16.55 -29.34
CA SER A 713 3.54 15.14 -29.33
C SER A 713 2.84 14.37 -28.24
N ASP A 714 2.32 13.18 -28.58
CA ASP A 714 1.80 12.20 -27.64
C ASP A 714 2.90 11.19 -27.29
N LEU A 715 3.58 11.41 -26.16
CA LEU A 715 4.71 10.60 -25.69
C LEU A 715 4.35 9.77 -24.44
N ARG A 716 3.06 9.47 -24.25
CA ARG A 716 2.62 8.70 -23.09
C ARG A 716 3.29 7.33 -23.02
N SER A 717 3.67 6.94 -21.80
CA SER A 717 4.31 5.66 -21.50
C SER A 717 3.28 4.54 -21.29
N THR A 718 2.18 4.81 -20.58
CA THR A 718 1.01 3.92 -20.47
C THR A 718 0.00 4.34 -21.54
N ILE A 719 -0.23 3.44 -22.48
CA ILE A 719 -1.06 3.71 -23.66
C ILE A 719 -2.52 3.44 -23.37
N TYR A 720 -2.78 2.30 -22.73
CA TYR A 720 -4.11 1.87 -22.28
C TYR A 720 -4.02 1.11 -20.98
N TRP A 721 -5.04 1.25 -20.13
CA TRP A 721 -5.18 0.47 -18.92
C TRP A 721 -6.65 0.29 -18.56
N ASN A 722 -7.04 -0.95 -18.27
CA ASN A 722 -8.35 -1.29 -17.75
C ASN A 722 -8.19 -2.28 -16.59
N PRO A 723 -8.60 -1.94 -15.37
CA PRO A 723 -8.47 -2.81 -14.19
C PRO A 723 -9.49 -3.92 -14.14
N ALA A 724 -10.55 -3.86 -14.94
CA ALA A 724 -11.72 -4.75 -14.87
C ALA A 724 -12.20 -5.13 -16.29
N LEU A 725 -11.30 -5.77 -17.06
CA LEU A 725 -11.64 -6.29 -18.37
C LEU A 725 -12.67 -7.42 -18.22
N GLN A 726 -13.81 -7.27 -18.88
CA GLN A 726 -14.85 -8.28 -18.95
C GLN A 726 -14.68 -9.11 -20.20
N LEU A 727 -14.74 -10.44 -20.06
CA LEU A 727 -14.84 -11.36 -21.18
C LEU A 727 -16.32 -11.72 -21.42
N ASP A 728 -16.69 -11.96 -22.65
CA ASP A 728 -18.02 -12.46 -23.02
C ASP A 728 -18.16 -13.96 -22.68
N GLU A 729 -19.34 -14.55 -22.99
CA GLU A 729 -19.64 -15.96 -22.74
C GLU A 729 -18.74 -16.93 -23.55
N GLU A 730 -18.14 -16.47 -24.63
CA GLU A 730 -17.19 -17.19 -25.47
C GLU A 730 -15.73 -17.01 -25.03
N GLY A 731 -15.46 -16.23 -23.99
CA GLY A 731 -14.13 -15.92 -23.44
C GLY A 731 -13.37 -14.88 -24.26
N ASN A 732 -14.08 -13.98 -24.95
CA ASN A 732 -13.48 -12.95 -25.79
C ASN A 732 -13.72 -11.55 -25.20
N ALA A 733 -12.87 -10.61 -25.57
CA ALA A 733 -13.04 -9.18 -25.34
C ALA A 733 -12.43 -8.37 -26.47
N ILE A 734 -12.98 -7.18 -26.69
CA ILE A 734 -12.42 -6.20 -27.63
C ILE A 734 -12.01 -4.96 -26.82
N ILE A 735 -10.78 -4.52 -26.99
CA ILE A 735 -10.31 -3.25 -26.46
C ILE A 735 -9.90 -2.32 -27.58
N GLU A 736 -10.19 -1.05 -27.40
CA GLU A 736 -9.91 -0.02 -28.38
C GLU A 736 -9.08 1.09 -27.78
N TYR A 737 -8.03 1.50 -28.46
CA TYR A 737 -7.18 2.61 -28.07
C TYR A 737 -6.57 3.28 -29.30
N TYR A 738 -5.85 4.38 -29.09
CA TYR A 738 -5.12 5.06 -30.17
C TYR A 738 -3.62 4.98 -29.91
N THR A 739 -2.85 4.76 -30.96
CA THR A 739 -1.38 4.73 -30.88
C THR A 739 -0.82 6.09 -30.49
N PRO A 740 0.26 6.15 -29.67
CA PRO A 740 1.02 7.38 -29.43
C PRO A 740 1.90 7.75 -30.64
N ASP A 741 2.56 8.90 -30.55
CA ASP A 741 3.52 9.34 -31.59
C ASP A 741 4.83 8.53 -31.60
N SER A 742 5.07 7.73 -30.58
CA SER A 742 6.20 6.80 -30.50
C SER A 742 6.02 5.64 -31.46
N THR A 743 7.10 5.30 -32.20
CA THR A 743 7.17 4.12 -33.10
C THR A 743 7.68 2.86 -32.38
N ALA A 744 7.91 2.93 -31.04
CA ALA A 744 8.41 1.79 -30.30
C ALA A 744 7.34 0.69 -30.17
N PRO A 745 7.75 -0.58 -30.03
CA PRO A 745 6.84 -1.68 -29.73
C PRO A 745 6.01 -1.44 -28.47
N GLU A 746 4.85 -2.05 -28.43
CA GLU A 746 3.91 -1.97 -27.31
C GLU A 746 3.84 -3.31 -26.58
N ASP A 747 4.04 -3.30 -25.27
CA ASP A 747 3.90 -4.49 -24.45
C ASP A 747 2.48 -4.54 -23.84
N ILE A 748 1.80 -5.64 -24.09
CA ILE A 748 0.48 -5.95 -23.54
C ILE A 748 0.67 -6.94 -22.42
N ILE A 749 0.10 -6.65 -21.26
CA ILE A 749 0.07 -7.54 -20.11
C ILE A 749 -1.38 -7.68 -19.66
N ILE A 750 -1.86 -8.92 -19.61
CA ILE A 750 -3.18 -9.27 -19.06
C ILE A 750 -2.95 -10.15 -17.85
N GLU A 751 -3.53 -9.77 -16.72
CA GLU A 751 -3.43 -10.51 -15.46
C GLU A 751 -4.83 -10.70 -14.88
N GLY A 752 -5.11 -11.89 -14.31
CA GLY A 752 -6.42 -12.16 -13.75
C GLY A 752 -6.54 -13.50 -13.04
N ILE A 753 -7.74 -13.73 -12.52
CA ILE A 753 -8.15 -14.96 -11.83
C ILE A 753 -9.49 -15.38 -12.36
N ASP A 754 -9.63 -16.67 -12.71
CA ASP A 754 -10.91 -17.22 -13.11
C ASP A 754 -11.79 -17.60 -11.90
N GLU A 755 -13.04 -17.98 -12.17
CA GLU A 755 -14.02 -18.40 -11.15
C GLU A 755 -13.57 -19.62 -10.35
N ASN A 756 -12.66 -20.43 -10.88
CA ASN A 756 -12.10 -21.62 -10.23
C ASN A 756 -10.86 -21.29 -9.38
N GLY A 757 -10.42 -20.02 -9.38
CA GLY A 757 -9.24 -19.56 -8.68
C GLY A 757 -7.93 -19.79 -9.42
N LYS A 758 -7.96 -20.17 -10.71
CA LYS A 758 -6.76 -20.27 -11.53
C LYS A 758 -6.25 -18.87 -11.87
N VAL A 759 -4.95 -18.71 -11.78
CA VAL A 759 -4.27 -17.43 -12.01
C VAL A 759 -3.72 -17.38 -13.42
N TYR A 760 -3.91 -16.25 -14.09
CA TYR A 760 -3.45 -16.02 -15.47
C TYR A 760 -2.52 -14.81 -15.54
N ARG A 761 -1.46 -14.93 -16.32
CA ARG A 761 -0.63 -13.82 -16.77
C ARG A 761 -0.22 -14.06 -18.22
N LEU A 762 -0.70 -13.21 -19.10
CA LEU A 762 -0.48 -13.29 -20.54
C LEU A 762 0.32 -12.05 -20.96
N THR A 763 1.34 -12.24 -21.77
CA THR A 763 2.19 -11.13 -22.23
C THR A 763 2.45 -11.26 -23.72
N GLN A 764 2.27 -10.17 -24.44
CA GLN A 764 2.55 -10.10 -25.88
C GLN A 764 3.14 -8.75 -26.24
N THR A 765 4.07 -8.72 -27.17
CA THR A 765 4.61 -7.49 -27.74
C THR A 765 4.05 -7.32 -29.15
N ILE A 766 3.52 -6.13 -29.45
CA ILE A 766 3.08 -5.74 -30.78
C ILE A 766 4.14 -4.79 -31.35
N ASN A 767 4.64 -5.10 -32.53
CA ASN A 767 5.48 -4.21 -33.34
C ASN A 767 4.58 -3.28 -34.15
N LYS A 768 4.98 -2.01 -34.27
CA LYS A 768 4.31 -0.99 -35.10
C LYS A 768 4.86 -0.99 -36.50
#